data_8c830077629909ba7a742965575eade1
#
_entry.id   8c830077629909ba7a742965575eade1
#
_cell.length_a   1.000
_cell.length_b   1.000
_cell.length_c   1.000
_cell.angle_alpha   90.00
_cell.angle_beta   90.00
_cell.angle_gamma   90.00
#
_symmetry.space_group_name_H-M   'P 1'
#
loop_
_entity.id
_entity.type
_entity.pdbx_description
1 polymer ?
#
loop_
_entity_poly.entity_id
_entity_poly.type
_entity_poly.pdbx_seq_one_letter_code
_entity_poly.pdbx_strand_id
1 'polypeptide(L)'
;MTAEIYRDAWGVPHLRAADARALARLQGLVTARDRAWQLEVERHRAQGTSASFLGSEALPWDRFARRVRLDDTARRCFDELERRDRETADWVRAYVDGVNEGLVGGEADSEGGVGEGGVGEGAAATVAPEFERVGLAAGRWEPWTPLGVWLSTHILFAGFPAKLWREEAARRLGPDAVGLFAADGPGTSGSNGWLLSGSRTVTGQPVIAGDPHRFIEDPGVYQQIRLACDEFDVVGLAVPGVPGIAHFGHTGTVAWAITNAMADYQDLYRERLRRTGVGVEALGPDGAWRRVARHTELVRVAGEETVEVEVLETERGPVVAGGPEGLDDGTPLALSLRHPPRVTSDLGFSALLPLLRARRVADVDRAVDLWVEPVNVVQAADTEGGVLHRVAGRVPRRAEVNGTRLVPAWEAGHEWTGWHEMPRAGLVDGVAVMANQRGPAAGLGVEFAPPHRADRIRALLGEKRAWSASDMPALHTDTYLASAAPLLDHLAALDDLTAPAAELRDRLLRWNRRMDADSREAARFAALRSALVRRLAAHPAFAALTTPPAYPEVFLPWLALLPRIGFALEHLLRAEKLYGIDRPALVRQALEEVAGQQPEPAARWGDTHRLAPWRALPDPSDRAPALSGDHDCVLCTSAVPGWTDLAARGPAARYVWDLARREDSLWVVPYGASGLPDHPHHHDQLPLWLRGELAPVVTDWAQLTKESDHA
;
A
#
# COMPACT_ATOMS: atom_id res chain seq x y z
N MET A 1 -18.37 -10.07 31.10
CA MET A 1 -17.69 -8.75 31.22
C MET A 1 -18.49 -7.77 30.37
N THR A 2 -18.84 -6.60 30.84
CA THR A 2 -19.38 -5.50 30.02
C THR A 2 -18.28 -5.03 29.05
N ALA A 3 -18.64 -4.62 27.85
CA ALA A 3 -17.71 -4.02 26.90
C ALA A 3 -17.16 -2.71 27.46
N GLU A 4 -15.86 -2.48 27.38
CA GLU A 4 -15.18 -1.33 27.95
C GLU A 4 -14.22 -0.70 26.93
N ILE A 5 -14.22 0.62 26.86
CA ILE A 5 -13.35 1.43 26.02
C ILE A 5 -12.41 2.21 26.93
N TYR A 6 -11.13 2.14 26.64
CA TYR A 6 -10.08 2.93 27.29
C TYR A 6 -9.26 3.65 26.23
N ARG A 7 -8.66 4.78 26.61
CA ARG A 7 -7.71 5.53 25.77
C ARG A 7 -6.39 5.77 26.50
N ASP A 8 -5.30 5.71 25.77
CA ASP A 8 -4.00 6.18 26.27
C ASP A 8 -3.84 7.70 26.04
N ALA A 9 -2.65 8.23 26.37
CA ALA A 9 -2.32 9.64 26.22
C ALA A 9 -2.26 10.13 24.75
N TRP A 10 -2.27 9.22 23.77
CA TRP A 10 -2.31 9.49 22.32
C TRP A 10 -3.70 9.24 21.72
N GLY A 11 -4.70 9.02 22.57
CA GLY A 11 -6.05 8.71 22.12
C GLY A 11 -6.21 7.32 21.50
N VAL A 12 -5.19 6.46 21.57
CA VAL A 12 -5.25 5.10 21.02
C VAL A 12 -6.30 4.29 21.78
N PRO A 13 -7.26 3.64 21.07
CA PRO A 13 -8.29 2.84 21.73
C PRO A 13 -7.74 1.49 22.23
N HIS A 14 -8.03 1.18 23.49
CA HIS A 14 -7.81 -0.10 24.13
C HIS A 14 -9.17 -0.70 24.50
N LEU A 15 -9.55 -1.75 23.80
CA LEU A 15 -10.88 -2.33 23.87
C LEU A 15 -10.88 -3.63 24.68
N ARG A 16 -11.90 -3.79 25.54
CA ARG A 16 -12.05 -4.98 26.35
C ARG A 16 -13.48 -5.49 26.31
N ALA A 17 -13.66 -6.78 26.05
CA ALA A 17 -14.96 -7.43 26.02
C ALA A 17 -14.87 -8.89 26.54
N ALA A 18 -15.99 -9.57 26.72
CA ALA A 18 -16.03 -10.94 27.24
C ALA A 18 -15.41 -11.94 26.24
N ASP A 19 -15.73 -11.82 24.97
CA ASP A 19 -15.34 -12.77 23.93
C ASP A 19 -14.97 -12.05 22.63
N ALA A 20 -14.44 -12.81 21.67
CA ALA A 20 -13.97 -12.29 20.39
C ALA A 20 -15.09 -11.61 19.58
N ARG A 21 -16.33 -12.09 19.64
CA ARG A 21 -17.47 -11.53 18.90
C ARG A 21 -17.91 -10.19 19.47
N ALA A 22 -18.10 -10.10 20.80
CA ALA A 22 -18.40 -8.86 21.48
C ALA A 22 -17.30 -7.80 21.25
N LEU A 23 -16.04 -8.24 21.25
CA LEU A 23 -14.90 -7.38 20.99
C LEU A 23 -14.86 -6.89 19.54
N ALA A 24 -15.23 -7.72 18.55
CA ALA A 24 -15.33 -7.29 17.16
C ALA A 24 -16.39 -6.21 16.97
N ARG A 25 -17.57 -6.36 17.60
CA ARG A 25 -18.61 -5.30 17.59
C ARG A 25 -18.08 -4.01 18.21
N LEU A 26 -17.41 -4.10 19.35
CA LEU A 26 -16.82 -2.93 20.01
C LEU A 26 -15.74 -2.27 19.13
N GLN A 27 -14.91 -3.05 18.45
CA GLN A 27 -13.92 -2.54 17.49
C GLN A 27 -14.63 -1.77 16.36
N GLY A 28 -15.68 -2.34 15.77
CA GLY A 28 -16.46 -1.69 14.72
C GLY A 28 -17.05 -0.36 15.18
N LEU A 29 -17.67 -0.34 16.36
CA LEU A 29 -18.27 0.85 16.98
C LEU A 29 -17.23 1.97 17.16
N VAL A 30 -16.10 1.65 17.78
CA VAL A 30 -15.05 2.64 18.08
C VAL A 30 -14.37 3.13 16.80
N THR A 31 -14.11 2.22 15.86
CA THR A 31 -13.56 2.63 14.55
C THR A 31 -14.52 3.56 13.81
N ALA A 32 -15.82 3.34 13.88
CA ALA A 32 -16.82 4.21 13.27
C ALA A 32 -16.85 5.60 13.93
N ARG A 33 -16.77 5.68 15.24
CA ARG A 33 -16.68 6.96 15.97
C ARG A 33 -15.41 7.74 15.65
N ASP A 34 -14.25 7.06 15.62
CA ASP A 34 -12.96 7.69 15.39
C ASP A 34 -12.70 8.03 13.91
N ARG A 35 -13.28 7.28 12.97
CA ARG A 35 -12.90 7.26 11.55
C ARG A 35 -14.10 7.24 10.59
N ALA A 36 -15.24 7.82 10.98
CA ALA A 36 -16.49 7.78 10.23
C ALA A 36 -16.33 8.14 8.75
N TRP A 37 -15.71 9.29 8.47
CA TRP A 37 -15.46 9.74 7.10
C TRP A 37 -14.58 8.76 6.29
N GLN A 38 -13.49 8.27 6.89
CA GLN A 38 -12.62 7.29 6.25
C GLN A 38 -13.38 6.00 5.90
N LEU A 39 -14.19 5.49 6.83
CA LEU A 39 -14.99 4.29 6.59
C LEU A 39 -15.98 4.48 5.43
N GLU A 40 -16.60 5.65 5.34
CA GLU A 40 -17.54 5.95 4.25
C GLU A 40 -16.83 6.03 2.90
N VAL A 41 -15.68 6.71 2.83
CA VAL A 41 -14.84 6.76 1.63
C VAL A 41 -14.44 5.36 1.18
N GLU A 42 -13.97 4.50 2.10
CA GLU A 42 -13.58 3.13 1.77
C GLU A 42 -14.76 2.26 1.34
N ARG A 43 -15.95 2.43 1.95
CA ARG A 43 -17.17 1.74 1.52
C ARG A 43 -17.52 2.12 0.07
N HIS A 44 -17.48 3.41 -0.27
CA HIS A 44 -17.75 3.88 -1.62
C HIS A 44 -16.69 3.40 -2.64
N ARG A 45 -15.41 3.39 -2.25
CA ARG A 45 -14.33 2.83 -3.08
C ARG A 45 -14.56 1.34 -3.38
N ALA A 46 -14.93 0.55 -2.36
CA ALA A 46 -15.23 -0.86 -2.50
C ALA A 46 -16.42 -1.12 -3.44
N GLN A 47 -17.42 -0.26 -3.39
CA GLN A 47 -18.64 -0.36 -4.20
C GLN A 47 -18.53 0.31 -5.58
N GLY A 48 -17.47 1.08 -5.86
CA GLY A 48 -17.33 1.88 -7.09
C GLY A 48 -18.43 2.94 -7.22
N THR A 49 -18.62 3.73 -6.15
CA THR A 49 -19.64 4.79 -6.05
C THR A 49 -19.07 6.12 -5.56
N SER A 50 -17.75 6.28 -5.52
CA SER A 50 -17.07 7.48 -5.03
C SER A 50 -17.40 8.73 -5.84
N ALA A 51 -17.62 8.58 -7.16
CA ALA A 51 -17.98 9.69 -8.04
C ALA A 51 -19.32 10.34 -7.67
N SER A 52 -20.18 9.64 -6.95
CA SER A 52 -21.49 10.17 -6.52
C SER A 52 -21.39 11.38 -5.58
N PHE A 53 -20.23 11.60 -4.95
CA PHE A 53 -19.98 12.73 -4.05
C PHE A 53 -18.62 13.44 -4.31
N LEU A 54 -17.64 12.76 -4.93
CA LEU A 54 -16.35 13.34 -5.28
C LEU A 54 -16.30 13.88 -6.73
N GLY A 55 -17.34 13.61 -7.55
CA GLY A 55 -17.39 14.06 -8.93
C GLY A 55 -16.56 13.22 -9.90
N SER A 56 -16.32 13.77 -11.09
CA SER A 56 -15.68 13.07 -12.22
C SER A 56 -14.25 12.61 -11.97
N GLU A 57 -13.53 13.21 -11.04
CA GLU A 57 -12.16 12.77 -10.68
C GLU A 57 -12.14 11.35 -10.10
N ALA A 58 -13.21 10.91 -9.43
CA ALA A 58 -13.33 9.55 -8.89
C ALA A 58 -13.89 8.54 -9.91
N LEU A 59 -14.44 8.99 -11.04
CA LEU A 59 -15.09 8.16 -12.05
C LEU A 59 -14.17 7.06 -12.65
N PRO A 60 -12.88 7.32 -12.92
CA PRO A 60 -11.98 6.28 -13.42
C PRO A 60 -11.86 5.07 -12.45
N TRP A 61 -11.79 5.34 -11.15
CA TRP A 61 -11.80 4.27 -10.14
C TRP A 61 -13.14 3.53 -10.12
N ASP A 62 -14.26 4.24 -10.09
CA ASP A 62 -15.59 3.62 -10.03
C ASP A 62 -15.86 2.74 -11.25
N ARG A 63 -15.52 3.21 -12.46
CA ARG A 63 -15.60 2.38 -13.69
C ARG A 63 -14.78 1.10 -13.56
N PHE A 64 -13.55 1.19 -13.02
CA PHE A 64 -12.70 0.04 -12.81
C PHE A 64 -13.29 -0.91 -11.75
N ALA A 65 -13.70 -0.39 -10.59
CA ALA A 65 -14.28 -1.17 -9.50
C ALA A 65 -15.54 -1.96 -9.96
N ARG A 66 -16.39 -1.32 -10.78
CA ARG A 66 -17.55 -1.97 -11.39
C ARG A 66 -17.14 -3.02 -12.40
N ARG A 67 -16.24 -2.72 -13.32
CA ARG A 67 -15.78 -3.66 -14.35
C ARG A 67 -15.09 -4.87 -13.74
N VAL A 68 -14.21 -4.68 -12.73
CA VAL A 68 -13.50 -5.77 -12.05
C VAL A 68 -14.38 -6.51 -11.04
N ARG A 69 -15.60 -6.00 -10.78
CA ARG A 69 -16.62 -6.60 -9.91
C ARG A 69 -16.16 -6.73 -8.47
N LEU A 70 -15.61 -5.66 -7.89
CA LEU A 70 -15.10 -5.70 -6.52
C LEU A 70 -16.16 -6.12 -5.51
N ASP A 71 -17.31 -5.44 -5.47
CA ASP A 71 -18.39 -5.73 -4.52
C ASP A 71 -18.96 -7.15 -4.68
N ASP A 72 -19.20 -7.61 -5.94
CA ASP A 72 -19.65 -8.98 -6.20
C ASP A 72 -18.60 -10.02 -5.77
N THR A 73 -17.30 -9.73 -5.96
CA THR A 73 -16.23 -10.62 -5.49
C THR A 73 -16.19 -10.67 -3.96
N ALA A 74 -16.31 -9.52 -3.28
CA ALA A 74 -16.39 -9.45 -1.83
C ALA A 74 -17.56 -10.26 -1.29
N ARG A 75 -18.77 -10.10 -1.88
CA ARG A 75 -19.95 -10.85 -1.51
C ARG A 75 -19.75 -12.35 -1.69
N ARG A 76 -19.24 -12.81 -2.83
CA ARG A 76 -18.96 -14.24 -3.07
C ARG A 76 -17.94 -14.81 -2.07
N CYS A 77 -16.91 -14.03 -1.74
CA CYS A 77 -15.93 -14.43 -0.73
C CYS A 77 -16.56 -14.52 0.67
N PHE A 78 -17.49 -13.63 0.99
CA PHE A 78 -18.20 -13.70 2.27
C PHE A 78 -19.19 -14.87 2.33
N ASP A 79 -19.96 -15.13 1.27
CA ASP A 79 -20.87 -16.28 1.18
C ASP A 79 -20.09 -17.61 1.32
N GLU A 80 -18.90 -17.69 0.73
CA GLU A 80 -18.02 -18.85 0.87
C GLU A 80 -17.40 -18.94 2.28
N LEU A 81 -17.00 -17.82 2.87
CA LEU A 81 -16.52 -17.75 4.26
C LEU A 81 -17.59 -18.27 5.21
N GLU A 82 -18.85 -17.83 5.07
CA GLU A 82 -19.97 -18.29 5.90
C GLU A 82 -20.18 -19.80 5.81
N ARG A 83 -20.00 -20.36 4.61
CA ARG A 83 -20.17 -21.81 4.36
C ARG A 83 -19.03 -22.65 4.94
N ARG A 84 -17.79 -22.13 4.95
CA ARG A 84 -16.57 -22.88 5.32
C ARG A 84 -16.10 -22.62 6.74
N ASP A 85 -16.31 -21.40 7.24
CA ASP A 85 -15.83 -20.91 8.53
C ASP A 85 -16.85 -19.94 9.15
N ARG A 86 -17.89 -20.52 9.68
CA ARG A 86 -19.02 -19.78 10.26
C ARG A 86 -18.58 -18.91 11.44
N GLU A 87 -17.60 -19.36 12.23
CA GLU A 87 -17.10 -18.60 13.37
C GLU A 87 -16.51 -17.25 12.90
N THR A 88 -15.64 -17.29 11.90
CA THR A 88 -15.06 -16.07 11.33
C THR A 88 -16.12 -15.21 10.63
N ALA A 89 -17.10 -15.80 9.94
CA ALA A 89 -18.20 -15.04 9.32
C ALA A 89 -19.06 -14.31 10.35
N ASP A 90 -19.42 -14.97 11.46
CA ASP A 90 -20.19 -14.37 12.56
C ASP A 90 -19.39 -13.28 13.28
N TRP A 91 -18.08 -13.43 13.39
CA TRP A 91 -17.16 -12.44 13.92
C TRP A 91 -17.08 -11.19 13.01
N VAL A 92 -17.01 -11.37 11.68
CA VAL A 92 -17.06 -10.26 10.71
C VAL A 92 -18.40 -9.53 10.78
N ARG A 93 -19.53 -10.26 10.89
CA ARG A 93 -20.87 -9.63 11.08
C ARG A 93 -20.90 -8.76 12.32
N ALA A 94 -20.38 -9.28 13.44
CA ALA A 94 -20.38 -8.52 14.69
C ALA A 94 -19.61 -7.20 14.55
N TYR A 95 -18.48 -7.20 13.83
CA TYR A 95 -17.75 -5.97 13.52
C TYR A 95 -18.61 -4.99 12.70
N VAL A 96 -19.29 -5.49 11.66
CA VAL A 96 -20.17 -4.67 10.80
C VAL A 96 -21.36 -4.12 11.60
N ASP A 97 -21.93 -4.90 12.50
CA ASP A 97 -23.00 -4.42 13.40
C ASP A 97 -22.50 -3.24 14.25
N GLY A 98 -21.27 -3.33 14.79
CA GLY A 98 -20.64 -2.23 15.51
C GLY A 98 -20.37 -1.00 14.66
N VAL A 99 -19.88 -1.18 13.41
CA VAL A 99 -19.69 -0.06 12.47
C VAL A 99 -21.03 0.64 12.21
N ASN A 100 -22.09 -0.10 11.89
CA ASN A 100 -23.41 0.45 11.63
C ASN A 100 -23.97 1.20 12.86
N GLU A 101 -23.77 0.67 14.07
CA GLU A 101 -24.15 1.34 15.31
C GLU A 101 -23.40 2.66 15.52
N GLY A 102 -22.09 2.66 15.29
CA GLY A 102 -21.25 3.86 15.47
C GLY A 102 -21.52 4.95 14.43
N LEU A 103 -21.91 4.59 13.20
CA LEU A 103 -22.25 5.55 12.15
C LEU A 103 -23.65 6.18 12.35
N VAL A 104 -24.62 5.46 12.93
CA VAL A 104 -26.02 5.94 13.16
C VAL A 104 -26.16 6.72 14.46
N GLY A 105 -25.26 6.56 15.42
CA GLY A 105 -25.32 7.23 16.73
C GLY A 105 -25.36 8.76 16.70
N GLY A 106 -25.18 9.39 15.51
CA GLY A 106 -25.37 10.82 15.30
C GLY A 106 -26.78 11.25 14.87
N GLU A 107 -27.64 10.31 14.47
CA GLU A 107 -29.01 10.61 13.95
C GLU A 107 -30.15 10.22 14.89
N ALA A 108 -29.93 9.42 15.94
CA ALA A 108 -31.01 8.81 16.74
C ALA A 108 -31.80 9.76 17.64
N ASP A 109 -31.39 11.02 17.81
CA ASP A 109 -32.07 11.99 18.67
C ASP A 109 -32.96 13.04 17.93
N SER A 110 -33.07 12.96 16.60
CA SER A 110 -33.86 13.96 15.84
C SER A 110 -35.33 13.58 15.53
N GLU A 111 -35.80 12.37 15.88
CA GLU A 111 -37.19 11.96 15.71
C GLU A 111 -37.90 11.65 17.05
N GLY A 112 -37.85 12.58 17.98
CA GLY A 112 -38.54 12.44 19.28
C GLY A 112 -39.04 13.75 19.85
N GLY A 113 -40.26 14.19 19.43
CA GLY A 113 -41.19 14.97 20.25
C GLY A 113 -40.72 16.28 20.87
N VAL A 114 -41.30 17.37 20.41
CA VAL A 114 -41.34 18.67 21.11
C VAL A 114 -41.73 18.49 22.56
N GLY A 115 -40.75 18.55 23.48
CA GLY A 115 -40.92 18.64 24.92
C GLY A 115 -40.06 19.78 25.43
N GLU A 116 -40.72 20.88 25.83
CA GLU A 116 -40.05 22.02 26.48
C GLU A 116 -39.46 21.60 27.84
N GLY A 117 -38.16 21.84 28.01
CA GLY A 117 -37.58 21.94 29.35
C GLY A 117 -36.29 21.16 29.57
N GLY A 118 -35.19 21.86 29.64
CA GLY A 118 -33.96 21.41 30.30
C GLY A 118 -32.75 21.27 29.35
N VAL A 119 -31.93 22.32 29.35
CA VAL A 119 -30.57 22.30 28.74
C VAL A 119 -29.72 21.32 29.56
N GLY A 120 -29.62 20.08 29.08
CA GLY A 120 -28.56 19.16 29.47
C GLY A 120 -27.53 19.13 28.34
N GLU A 121 -26.29 19.54 28.62
CA GLU A 121 -25.15 19.36 27.73
C GLU A 121 -24.87 17.85 27.60
N GLY A 122 -25.64 17.14 26.75
CA GLY A 122 -25.27 15.84 26.21
C GLY A 122 -24.40 16.11 24.98
N ALA A 123 -23.18 15.63 25.00
CA ALA A 123 -22.29 15.71 23.85
C ALA A 123 -22.96 15.00 22.66
N ALA A 124 -23.45 15.76 21.69
CA ALA A 124 -23.86 15.24 20.40
C ALA A 124 -22.63 14.54 19.79
N ALA A 125 -22.80 13.30 19.32
CA ALA A 125 -21.75 12.61 18.58
C ALA A 125 -21.30 13.53 17.45
N THR A 126 -20.01 13.92 17.46
CA THR A 126 -19.46 14.89 16.50
C THR A 126 -19.43 14.20 15.14
N VAL A 127 -20.38 14.53 14.29
CA VAL A 127 -20.40 14.05 12.89
C VAL A 127 -19.18 14.65 12.18
N ALA A 128 -18.40 13.84 11.48
CA ALA A 128 -17.26 14.31 10.72
C ALA A 128 -17.71 15.41 9.72
N PRO A 129 -17.08 16.60 9.73
CA PRO A 129 -17.57 17.77 8.96
C PRO A 129 -17.56 17.54 7.45
N GLU A 130 -16.81 16.55 6.96
CA GLU A 130 -16.74 16.15 5.57
C GLU A 130 -18.10 15.69 5.04
N PHE A 131 -18.92 15.03 5.84
CA PHE A 131 -20.26 14.60 5.44
C PHE A 131 -21.13 15.81 5.05
N GLU A 132 -21.12 16.85 5.87
CA GLU A 132 -21.87 18.07 5.60
C GLU A 132 -21.34 18.80 4.35
N ARG A 133 -20.00 18.85 4.17
CA ARG A 133 -19.36 19.52 3.03
C ARG A 133 -19.80 18.97 1.68
N VAL A 134 -20.10 17.66 1.60
CA VAL A 134 -20.52 17.00 0.36
C VAL A 134 -21.99 16.61 0.33
N GLY A 135 -22.75 16.90 1.39
CA GLY A 135 -24.16 16.54 1.51
C GLY A 135 -24.41 15.03 1.50
N LEU A 136 -23.50 14.28 2.11
CA LEU A 136 -23.56 12.82 2.19
C LEU A 136 -24.01 12.38 3.58
N ALA A 137 -24.87 11.37 3.67
CA ALA A 137 -25.15 10.66 4.91
C ALA A 137 -24.36 9.35 4.95
N ALA A 138 -24.00 8.91 6.16
CA ALA A 138 -23.31 7.63 6.33
C ALA A 138 -24.18 6.47 5.82
N GLY A 139 -23.59 5.62 4.99
CA GLY A 139 -24.27 4.49 4.39
C GLY A 139 -24.19 3.24 5.26
N ARG A 140 -25.19 2.37 5.11
CA ARG A 140 -25.19 1.07 5.77
C ARG A 140 -24.11 0.15 5.22
N TRP A 141 -23.37 -0.50 6.10
CA TRP A 141 -22.40 -1.55 5.80
C TRP A 141 -23.09 -2.91 5.72
N GLU A 142 -22.78 -3.67 4.70
CA GLU A 142 -23.19 -5.06 4.53
C GLU A 142 -22.10 -6.00 5.10
N PRO A 143 -22.44 -7.26 5.43
CA PRO A 143 -21.47 -8.21 6.01
C PRO A 143 -20.22 -8.43 5.17
N TRP A 144 -20.28 -8.24 3.85
CA TRP A 144 -19.14 -8.35 2.95
C TRP A 144 -18.38 -7.04 2.72
N THR A 145 -18.85 -5.91 3.26
CA THR A 145 -18.17 -4.62 3.08
C THR A 145 -16.71 -4.62 3.55
N PRO A 146 -16.34 -5.25 4.69
CA PRO A 146 -14.93 -5.37 5.09
C PRO A 146 -14.05 -6.09 4.06
N LEU A 147 -14.59 -7.11 3.38
CA LEU A 147 -13.89 -7.81 2.30
C LEU A 147 -13.76 -6.92 1.06
N GLY A 148 -14.77 -6.09 0.79
CA GLY A 148 -14.70 -5.07 -0.26
C GLY A 148 -13.66 -4.00 -0.01
N VAL A 149 -13.55 -3.50 1.22
CA VAL A 149 -12.48 -2.58 1.67
C VAL A 149 -11.10 -3.21 1.48
N TRP A 150 -10.95 -4.47 1.86
CA TRP A 150 -9.69 -5.19 1.67
C TRP A 150 -9.33 -5.34 0.19
N LEU A 151 -10.29 -5.70 -0.66
CA LEU A 151 -10.09 -5.81 -2.10
C LEU A 151 -9.77 -4.48 -2.76
N SER A 152 -10.50 -3.39 -2.44
CA SER A 152 -10.26 -2.07 -3.02
C SER A 152 -8.85 -1.57 -2.71
N THR A 153 -8.37 -1.87 -1.52
CA THR A 153 -7.02 -1.52 -1.07
C THR A 153 -5.93 -2.34 -1.79
N HIS A 154 -6.19 -3.62 -2.13
CA HIS A 154 -5.15 -4.55 -2.56
C HIS A 154 -5.24 -5.00 -4.03
N ILE A 155 -6.35 -4.77 -4.76
CA ILE A 155 -6.53 -5.25 -6.13
C ILE A 155 -5.41 -4.80 -7.09
N LEU A 156 -4.85 -3.60 -6.89
CA LEU A 156 -3.74 -3.08 -7.67
C LEU A 156 -2.36 -3.38 -7.05
N PHE A 157 -2.31 -4.04 -5.91
CA PHE A 157 -1.08 -4.30 -5.14
C PHE A 157 -0.15 -5.30 -5.81
N ALA A 158 -0.70 -6.32 -6.46
CA ALA A 158 0.06 -7.27 -7.27
C ALA A 158 0.61 -6.66 -8.55
N GLY A 159 0.26 -5.39 -8.82
CA GLY A 159 0.83 -4.62 -9.91
C GLY A 159 0.51 -5.15 -11.30
N PHE A 160 -0.63 -5.84 -11.52
CA PHE A 160 -1.00 -6.32 -12.84
C PHE A 160 -0.93 -5.25 -13.94
N PRO A 161 -1.17 -3.94 -13.69
CA PRO A 161 -1.00 -2.91 -14.71
C PRO A 161 0.44 -2.80 -15.23
N ALA A 162 1.45 -3.25 -14.46
CA ALA A 162 2.83 -3.30 -14.95
C ALA A 162 2.99 -4.25 -16.15
N LYS A 163 2.10 -5.24 -16.32
CA LYS A 163 2.09 -6.10 -17.51
C LYS A 163 1.75 -5.32 -18.79
N LEU A 164 0.90 -4.28 -18.68
CA LEU A 164 0.59 -3.37 -19.78
C LEU A 164 1.84 -2.58 -20.20
N TRP A 165 2.58 -2.06 -19.23
CA TRP A 165 3.86 -1.40 -19.49
C TRP A 165 4.87 -2.33 -20.14
N ARG A 166 5.06 -3.53 -19.59
CA ARG A 166 6.01 -4.53 -20.13
C ARG A 166 5.63 -4.95 -21.56
N GLU A 167 4.34 -5.11 -21.84
CA GLU A 167 3.84 -5.38 -23.18
C GLU A 167 4.19 -4.26 -24.16
N GLU A 168 3.94 -3.00 -23.79
CA GLU A 168 4.25 -1.85 -24.63
C GLU A 168 5.75 -1.67 -24.82
N ALA A 169 6.56 -1.81 -23.76
CA ALA A 169 8.01 -1.73 -23.83
C ALA A 169 8.58 -2.81 -24.74
N ALA A 170 8.17 -4.06 -24.57
CA ALA A 170 8.63 -5.18 -25.40
C ALA A 170 8.19 -5.04 -26.86
N ARG A 171 6.97 -4.60 -27.11
CA ARG A 171 6.42 -4.43 -28.46
C ARG A 171 7.13 -3.31 -29.23
N ARG A 172 7.52 -2.21 -28.56
CA ARG A 172 8.04 -1.00 -29.19
C ARG A 172 9.57 -0.93 -29.19
N LEU A 173 10.22 -1.48 -28.18
CA LEU A 173 11.67 -1.42 -28.02
C LEU A 173 12.36 -2.79 -28.08
N GLY A 174 11.59 -3.88 -28.17
CA GLY A 174 12.07 -5.25 -28.11
C GLY A 174 12.02 -5.87 -26.70
N PRO A 175 12.11 -7.21 -26.60
CA PRO A 175 11.92 -7.94 -25.35
C PRO A 175 12.93 -7.56 -24.25
N ASP A 176 14.14 -7.17 -24.61
CA ASP A 176 15.20 -6.78 -23.67
C ASP A 176 14.84 -5.51 -22.87
N ALA A 177 13.93 -4.67 -23.41
CA ALA A 177 13.46 -3.46 -22.74
C ALA A 177 12.78 -3.77 -21.38
N VAL A 178 12.13 -4.93 -21.26
CA VAL A 178 11.46 -5.34 -20.03
C VAL A 178 12.44 -5.35 -18.84
N GLY A 179 13.64 -5.91 -19.04
CA GLY A 179 14.67 -5.97 -18.00
C GLY A 179 15.23 -4.61 -17.60
N LEU A 180 15.30 -3.65 -18.53
CA LEU A 180 15.80 -2.29 -18.26
C LEU A 180 14.88 -1.50 -17.32
N PHE A 181 13.58 -1.79 -17.34
CA PHE A 181 12.55 -1.10 -16.53
C PHE A 181 11.99 -1.97 -15.40
N ALA A 182 12.59 -3.15 -15.14
CA ALA A 182 12.13 -4.09 -14.10
C ALA A 182 12.56 -3.64 -12.70
N ALA A 183 12.20 -2.43 -12.31
CA ALA A 183 12.44 -1.85 -11.00
C ALA A 183 11.11 -1.58 -10.30
N ASP A 184 11.16 -1.43 -8.96
CA ASP A 184 10.03 -0.93 -8.18
C ASP A 184 9.56 0.39 -8.80
N GLY A 185 8.32 0.45 -9.21
CA GLY A 185 7.79 1.51 -10.04
C GLY A 185 6.70 2.36 -9.36
N PRO A 186 6.14 3.33 -10.08
CA PRO A 186 5.05 4.15 -9.58
C PRO A 186 3.82 3.29 -9.28
N GLY A 187 3.09 3.59 -8.20
CA GLY A 187 1.87 2.89 -7.83
C GLY A 187 2.06 1.58 -7.08
N THR A 188 3.28 1.09 -6.91
CA THR A 188 3.54 -0.06 -6.04
C THR A 188 3.68 0.38 -4.58
N SER A 189 3.39 -0.52 -3.65
CA SER A 189 3.65 -0.32 -2.22
C SER A 189 4.91 -1.07 -1.82
N GLY A 190 5.66 -0.47 -0.93
CA GLY A 190 6.86 -1.06 -0.37
C GLY A 190 6.75 -1.28 1.13
N SER A 191 7.83 -1.70 1.75
CA SER A 191 7.98 -1.80 3.21
C SER A 191 9.43 -2.02 3.56
N ASN A 192 9.80 -1.71 4.81
CA ASN A 192 10.96 -2.30 5.45
C ASN A 192 10.49 -3.23 6.55
N GLY A 193 11.19 -4.34 6.76
CA GLY A 193 11.00 -5.25 7.89
C GLY A 193 12.30 -5.95 8.24
N TRP A 194 12.61 -6.01 9.54
CA TRP A 194 13.74 -6.78 10.03
C TRP A 194 13.40 -7.47 11.35
N LEU A 195 13.92 -8.68 11.50
CA LEU A 195 13.77 -9.51 12.65
C LEU A 195 15.17 -9.87 13.18
N LEU A 196 15.41 -9.65 14.46
CA LEU A 196 16.60 -10.08 15.19
C LEU A 196 16.22 -11.22 16.13
N SER A 197 16.93 -12.35 16.05
CA SER A 197 16.81 -13.41 17.04
C SER A 197 17.44 -12.98 18.39
N GLY A 198 17.12 -13.68 19.46
CA GLY A 198 17.65 -13.37 20.79
C GLY A 198 19.18 -13.30 20.86
N SER A 199 19.91 -14.00 19.96
CA SER A 199 21.37 -13.92 19.90
C SER A 199 21.92 -12.57 19.46
N ARG A 200 21.05 -11.71 18.90
CA ARG A 200 21.36 -10.37 18.37
C ARG A 200 20.77 -9.25 19.21
N THR A 201 20.18 -9.54 20.35
CA THR A 201 19.54 -8.56 21.24
C THR A 201 20.19 -8.55 22.62
N VAL A 202 20.07 -7.44 23.34
CA VAL A 202 20.61 -7.30 24.70
C VAL A 202 19.81 -8.09 25.75
N THR A 203 18.54 -8.34 25.45
CA THR A 203 17.62 -9.07 26.33
C THR A 203 17.69 -10.58 26.15
N GLY A 204 18.28 -11.06 25.06
CA GLY A 204 18.23 -12.48 24.68
C GLY A 204 16.88 -12.90 24.08
N GLN A 205 15.91 -11.99 23.91
CA GLN A 205 14.63 -12.22 23.29
C GLN A 205 14.55 -11.52 21.91
N PRO A 206 13.81 -12.08 20.96
CA PRO A 206 13.71 -11.47 19.62
C PRO A 206 13.13 -10.06 19.62
N VAL A 207 13.49 -9.29 18.58
CA VAL A 207 12.89 -7.99 18.24
C VAL A 207 12.48 -8.01 16.77
N ILE A 208 11.28 -7.53 16.47
CA ILE A 208 10.80 -7.28 15.10
C ILE A 208 10.56 -5.79 14.96
N ALA A 209 11.10 -5.18 13.89
CA ALA A 209 10.83 -3.77 13.60
C ALA A 209 10.65 -3.54 12.11
N GLY A 210 10.02 -2.44 11.76
CA GLY A 210 9.81 -2.08 10.37
C GLY A 210 8.81 -0.94 10.17
N ASP A 211 8.56 -0.65 8.90
CA ASP A 211 7.65 0.39 8.46
C ASP A 211 7.04 0.03 7.10
N PRO A 212 5.69 -0.09 7.01
CA PRO A 212 5.01 -0.25 5.73
C PRO A 212 5.03 1.06 4.95
N HIS A 213 5.46 1.00 3.67
CA HIS A 213 5.41 2.16 2.78
C HIS A 213 4.16 2.11 1.92
N ARG A 214 3.32 3.11 2.10
CA ARG A 214 2.05 3.27 1.38
C ARG A 214 1.90 4.71 0.93
N PHE A 215 0.86 5.00 0.15
CA PHE A 215 0.39 6.38 0.08
C PHE A 215 0.12 6.85 1.51
N ILE A 216 0.64 8.03 1.83
CA ILE A 216 0.32 8.67 3.10
C ILE A 216 -1.08 9.25 2.95
N GLU A 217 -2.00 8.70 3.70
CA GLU A 217 -3.41 9.08 3.70
C GLU A 217 -3.72 9.84 4.98
N ASP A 218 -4.62 10.80 4.93
CA ASP A 218 -5.14 11.52 6.07
C ASP A 218 -6.68 11.47 6.05
N PRO A 219 -7.30 10.76 7.00
CA PRO A 219 -6.70 9.97 8.10
C PRO A 219 -5.86 8.78 7.63
N GLY A 220 -4.89 8.38 8.48
CA GLY A 220 -3.92 7.33 8.14
C GLY A 220 -4.55 5.95 7.90
N VAL A 221 -3.94 5.17 7.00
CA VAL A 221 -4.39 3.83 6.61
C VAL A 221 -4.31 2.79 7.74
N TYR A 222 -3.57 3.07 8.79
CA TYR A 222 -3.50 2.23 9.99
C TYR A 222 -4.05 2.96 11.22
N GLN A 223 -4.78 2.23 12.04
CA GLN A 223 -5.23 2.63 13.37
C GLN A 223 -4.49 1.80 14.41
N GLN A 224 -3.79 2.46 15.33
CA GLN A 224 -3.22 1.82 16.52
C GLN A 224 -4.37 1.35 17.40
N ILE A 225 -4.31 0.13 17.93
CA ILE A 225 -5.41 -0.43 18.73
C ILE A 225 -4.92 -1.55 19.66
N ARG A 226 -5.60 -1.75 20.78
CA ARG A 226 -5.52 -2.95 21.59
C ARG A 226 -6.86 -3.65 21.64
N LEU A 227 -6.86 -4.94 21.41
CA LEU A 227 -8.02 -5.83 21.43
C LEU A 227 -7.81 -6.89 22.51
N ALA A 228 -8.63 -6.87 23.58
CA ALA A 228 -8.51 -7.80 24.70
C ALA A 228 -9.85 -8.48 25.04
N CYS A 229 -9.83 -9.80 25.17
CA CYS A 229 -10.94 -10.62 25.66
C CYS A 229 -10.38 -11.85 26.41
N ASP A 230 -11.26 -12.77 26.85
CA ASP A 230 -10.82 -13.97 27.57
C ASP A 230 -9.94 -14.91 26.70
N GLU A 231 -9.99 -14.77 25.36
CA GLU A 231 -9.27 -15.63 24.42
C GLU A 231 -7.89 -15.07 24.06
N PHE A 232 -7.74 -13.75 23.97
CA PHE A 232 -6.52 -13.07 23.53
C PHE A 232 -6.42 -11.63 24.03
N ASP A 233 -5.20 -11.08 23.99
CA ASP A 233 -4.89 -9.68 24.27
C ASP A 233 -3.79 -9.23 23.29
N VAL A 234 -4.16 -8.45 22.27
CA VAL A 234 -3.30 -8.08 21.15
C VAL A 234 -3.23 -6.58 21.01
N VAL A 235 -2.02 -6.04 20.91
CA VAL A 235 -1.76 -4.67 20.43
C VAL A 235 -1.28 -4.72 18.99
N GLY A 236 -1.63 -3.72 18.20
CA GLY A 236 -1.15 -3.68 16.81
C GLY A 236 -1.78 -2.59 15.96
N LEU A 237 -1.58 -2.72 14.67
CA LEU A 237 -2.02 -1.77 13.65
C LEU A 237 -3.17 -2.39 12.85
N ALA A 238 -4.40 -1.96 13.14
CA ALA A 238 -5.60 -2.36 12.42
C ALA A 238 -5.76 -1.55 11.12
N VAL A 239 -6.44 -2.13 10.15
CA VAL A 239 -6.92 -1.42 8.95
C VAL A 239 -8.36 -0.98 9.20
N PRO A 240 -8.67 0.33 9.25
CA PRO A 240 -10.04 0.79 9.42
C PRO A 240 -10.97 0.17 8.37
N GLY A 241 -12.08 -0.39 8.83
CA GLY A 241 -13.01 -1.11 7.97
C GLY A 241 -12.79 -2.62 7.89
N VAL A 242 -11.72 -3.16 8.52
CA VAL A 242 -11.42 -4.59 8.56
C VAL A 242 -11.30 -5.06 10.01
N PRO A 243 -12.01 -6.12 10.44
CA PRO A 243 -11.95 -6.60 11.81
C PRO A 243 -10.58 -7.19 12.16
N GLY A 244 -10.19 -7.02 13.42
CA GLY A 244 -8.95 -7.58 13.98
C GLY A 244 -7.70 -6.77 13.62
N ILE A 245 -6.56 -7.47 13.67
CA ILE A 245 -5.22 -6.94 13.38
C ILE A 245 -4.53 -7.89 12.40
N ALA A 246 -4.53 -7.52 11.13
CA ALA A 246 -4.08 -8.41 10.06
C ALA A 246 -2.55 -8.41 9.87
N HIS A 247 -1.92 -7.24 9.86
CA HIS A 247 -0.57 -7.06 9.34
C HIS A 247 0.53 -7.02 10.39
N PHE A 248 0.30 -6.35 11.51
CA PHE A 248 1.32 -6.06 12.52
C PHE A 248 0.71 -6.18 13.91
N GLY A 249 1.08 -7.20 14.66
CA GLY A 249 0.49 -7.45 15.96
C GLY A 249 1.46 -8.09 16.95
N HIS A 250 1.16 -7.93 18.26
CA HIS A 250 1.89 -8.49 19.36
C HIS A 250 0.93 -8.96 20.47
N THR A 251 0.87 -10.27 20.71
CA THR A 251 -0.04 -10.90 21.69
C THR A 251 0.54 -10.97 23.12
N GLY A 252 1.74 -10.46 23.32
CA GLY A 252 2.50 -10.66 24.57
C GLY A 252 3.43 -11.87 24.51
N THR A 253 3.09 -12.92 23.78
CA THR A 253 3.91 -14.13 23.62
C THR A 253 4.46 -14.35 22.23
N VAL A 254 3.77 -13.86 21.19
CA VAL A 254 4.22 -13.87 19.80
C VAL A 254 3.91 -12.54 19.14
N ALA A 255 4.78 -12.10 18.24
CA ALA A 255 4.56 -10.95 17.40
C ALA A 255 4.76 -11.32 15.92
N TRP A 256 4.06 -10.61 15.04
CA TRP A 256 4.19 -10.75 13.59
C TRP A 256 4.22 -9.41 12.87
N ALA A 257 4.79 -9.43 11.69
CA ALA A 257 4.87 -8.33 10.76
C ALA A 257 4.91 -8.85 9.32
N ILE A 258 4.51 -8.01 8.39
CA ILE A 258 4.52 -8.34 6.96
C ILE A 258 5.28 -7.29 6.15
N THR A 259 5.77 -7.70 4.98
CA THR A 259 6.20 -6.81 3.90
C THR A 259 5.61 -7.30 2.59
N ASN A 260 5.39 -6.42 1.61
CA ASN A 260 4.99 -6.85 0.27
C ASN A 260 6.06 -7.77 -0.32
N ALA A 261 5.65 -8.97 -0.74
CA ALA A 261 6.55 -9.96 -1.35
C ALA A 261 6.94 -9.63 -2.80
N MET A 262 6.29 -8.64 -3.42
CA MET A 262 6.44 -8.29 -4.86
C MET A 262 6.14 -9.48 -5.78
N ALA A 263 5.28 -10.39 -5.32
CA ALA A 263 4.87 -11.55 -6.09
C ALA A 263 3.88 -11.17 -7.20
N ASP A 264 3.96 -11.86 -8.31
CA ASP A 264 3.01 -11.77 -9.41
C ASP A 264 1.98 -12.90 -9.31
N TYR A 265 0.73 -12.58 -9.00
CA TYR A 265 -0.34 -13.55 -8.77
C TYR A 265 -1.64 -13.21 -9.51
N GLN A 266 -1.59 -12.26 -10.45
CA GLN A 266 -2.73 -11.83 -11.26
C GLN A 266 -2.34 -11.88 -12.73
N ASP A 267 -3.24 -12.35 -13.60
CA ASP A 267 -2.99 -12.44 -15.04
C ASP A 267 -3.94 -11.61 -15.86
N LEU A 268 -3.41 -10.99 -16.91
CA LEU A 268 -4.19 -10.31 -17.95
C LEU A 268 -4.23 -11.15 -19.22
N TYR A 269 -5.45 -11.49 -19.64
CA TYR A 269 -5.70 -12.22 -20.88
C TYR A 269 -6.21 -11.26 -21.95
N ARG A 270 -5.60 -11.31 -23.13
CA ARG A 270 -6.17 -10.69 -24.33
C ARG A 270 -7.33 -11.55 -24.80
N GLU A 271 -8.52 -10.98 -24.88
CA GLU A 271 -9.73 -11.64 -25.32
C GLU A 271 -10.02 -11.33 -26.78
N ARG A 272 -10.57 -12.32 -27.50
CA ARG A 272 -11.28 -12.08 -28.75
C ARG A 272 -12.77 -12.11 -28.46
N LEU A 273 -13.40 -10.95 -28.53
CA LEU A 273 -14.81 -10.77 -28.25
C LEU A 273 -15.55 -10.44 -29.56
N ARG A 274 -16.82 -10.85 -29.65
CA ARG A 274 -17.71 -10.42 -30.72
C ARG A 274 -19.12 -10.19 -30.20
N ARG A 275 -19.81 -9.21 -30.75
CA ARG A 275 -21.25 -9.05 -30.53
C ARG A 275 -22.03 -9.96 -31.44
N THR A 276 -23.11 -10.52 -30.92
CA THR A 276 -24.08 -11.33 -31.64
C THR A 276 -25.48 -10.77 -31.39
N GLY A 277 -26.47 -11.26 -32.12
CA GLY A 277 -27.88 -10.86 -31.90
C GLY A 277 -28.42 -11.18 -30.48
N VAL A 278 -27.68 -12.02 -29.70
CA VAL A 278 -28.12 -12.50 -28.38
C VAL A 278 -27.12 -12.12 -27.25
N GLY A 279 -26.08 -11.35 -27.52
CA GLY A 279 -25.12 -10.91 -26.52
C GLY A 279 -23.69 -10.82 -27.00
N VAL A 280 -22.75 -11.07 -26.11
CA VAL A 280 -21.29 -11.06 -26.38
C VAL A 280 -20.76 -12.49 -26.22
N GLU A 281 -19.85 -12.88 -27.12
CA GLU A 281 -19.14 -14.17 -27.07
C GLU A 281 -17.63 -13.95 -27.04
N ALA A 282 -16.90 -14.82 -26.36
CA ALA A 282 -15.45 -14.88 -26.29
C ALA A 282 -14.93 -16.18 -26.92
N LEU A 283 -13.78 -16.09 -27.62
CA LEU A 283 -13.13 -17.23 -28.24
C LEU A 283 -12.27 -17.97 -27.19
N GLY A 284 -12.54 -19.27 -27.02
CA GLY A 284 -11.78 -20.14 -26.14
C GLY A 284 -10.58 -20.80 -26.82
N PRO A 285 -9.69 -21.44 -26.04
CA PRO A 285 -8.47 -22.10 -26.55
C PRO A 285 -8.75 -23.34 -27.44
N ASP A 286 -9.94 -23.88 -27.36
CA ASP A 286 -10.42 -24.97 -28.22
C ASP A 286 -11.05 -24.49 -29.54
N GLY A 287 -11.00 -23.18 -29.81
CA GLY A 287 -11.61 -22.56 -30.99
C GLY A 287 -13.13 -22.34 -30.87
N ALA A 288 -13.74 -22.68 -29.74
CA ALA A 288 -15.18 -22.50 -29.55
C ALA A 288 -15.51 -21.10 -29.02
N TRP A 289 -16.60 -20.53 -29.57
CA TRP A 289 -17.16 -19.29 -29.04
C TRP A 289 -18.11 -19.58 -27.89
N ARG A 290 -17.90 -18.88 -26.75
CA ARG A 290 -18.67 -19.05 -25.53
C ARG A 290 -19.30 -17.75 -25.11
N ARG A 291 -20.54 -17.83 -24.60
CA ARG A 291 -21.27 -16.66 -24.11
C ARG A 291 -20.54 -16.01 -22.92
N VAL A 292 -20.42 -14.69 -22.98
CA VAL A 292 -19.87 -13.84 -21.93
C VAL A 292 -21.01 -13.37 -21.03
N ALA A 293 -20.83 -13.43 -19.72
CA ALA A 293 -21.76 -12.79 -18.80
C ALA A 293 -21.71 -11.27 -19.02
N ARG A 294 -22.89 -10.66 -19.14
CA ARG A 294 -23.02 -9.23 -19.49
C ARG A 294 -24.16 -8.60 -18.71
N HIS A 295 -23.91 -7.42 -18.16
CA HIS A 295 -24.92 -6.52 -17.62
C HIS A 295 -24.44 -5.08 -17.72
N THR A 296 -25.32 -4.13 -17.48
CA THR A 296 -25.01 -2.70 -17.43
C THR A 296 -25.18 -2.21 -16.00
N GLU A 297 -24.23 -1.43 -15.54
CA GLU A 297 -24.30 -0.75 -14.25
C GLU A 297 -24.32 0.77 -14.47
N LEU A 298 -24.95 1.49 -13.54
CA LEU A 298 -25.06 2.94 -13.56
C LEU A 298 -24.15 3.54 -12.50
N VAL A 299 -23.26 4.44 -12.91
CA VAL A 299 -22.40 5.19 -12.02
C VAL A 299 -22.89 6.62 -11.94
N ARG A 300 -23.38 7.03 -10.77
CA ARG A 300 -23.79 8.42 -10.52
C ARG A 300 -22.53 9.27 -10.35
N VAL A 301 -22.54 10.47 -10.95
CA VAL A 301 -21.45 11.44 -10.85
C VAL A 301 -22.02 12.74 -10.29
N ALA A 302 -21.42 13.26 -9.22
CA ALA A 302 -21.88 14.51 -8.61
C ALA A 302 -21.78 15.67 -9.62
N GLY A 303 -22.90 16.37 -9.85
CA GLY A 303 -22.96 17.51 -10.76
C GLY A 303 -22.99 17.17 -12.25
N GLU A 304 -22.98 15.88 -12.63
CA GLU A 304 -22.96 15.43 -14.02
C GLU A 304 -24.04 14.37 -14.30
N GLU A 305 -24.17 13.96 -15.57
CA GLU A 305 -25.07 12.88 -15.96
C GLU A 305 -24.54 11.52 -15.47
N THR A 306 -25.47 10.60 -15.20
CA THR A 306 -25.15 9.22 -14.84
C THR A 306 -24.47 8.50 -16.00
N VAL A 307 -23.37 7.81 -15.73
CA VAL A 307 -22.57 7.08 -16.71
C VAL A 307 -22.97 5.61 -16.72
N GLU A 308 -23.24 5.07 -17.90
CA GLU A 308 -23.45 3.64 -18.11
C GLU A 308 -22.10 2.92 -18.25
N VAL A 309 -21.94 1.82 -17.50
CA VAL A 309 -20.77 0.96 -17.55
C VAL A 309 -21.19 -0.45 -17.97
N GLU A 310 -20.76 -0.87 -19.15
CA GLU A 310 -20.92 -2.28 -19.55
C GLU A 310 -19.93 -3.14 -18.77
N VAL A 311 -20.45 -4.15 -18.08
CA VAL A 311 -19.68 -5.14 -17.32
C VAL A 311 -19.74 -6.45 -18.08
N LEU A 312 -18.57 -6.97 -18.44
CA LEU A 312 -18.38 -8.21 -19.16
C LEU A 312 -17.51 -9.16 -18.30
N GLU A 313 -17.88 -10.43 -18.24
CA GLU A 313 -17.06 -11.42 -17.56
C GLU A 313 -16.96 -12.71 -18.39
N THR A 314 -15.72 -13.05 -18.76
CA THR A 314 -15.38 -14.29 -19.47
C THR A 314 -15.06 -15.42 -18.50
N GLU A 315 -14.75 -16.62 -19.01
CA GLU A 315 -14.26 -17.74 -18.18
C GLU A 315 -12.90 -17.45 -17.51
N ARG A 316 -12.12 -16.48 -18.02
CA ARG A 316 -10.85 -16.04 -17.42
C ARG A 316 -11.07 -15.02 -16.31
N GLY A 317 -12.15 -14.26 -16.35
CA GLY A 317 -12.50 -13.26 -15.35
C GLY A 317 -13.17 -12.02 -15.96
N PRO A 318 -13.36 -10.96 -15.17
CA PRO A 318 -13.97 -9.70 -15.61
C PRO A 318 -13.09 -8.96 -16.62
N VAL A 319 -13.73 -8.35 -17.62
CA VAL A 319 -13.06 -7.50 -18.63
C VAL A 319 -12.82 -6.12 -18.04
N VAL A 320 -11.54 -5.81 -17.81
CA VAL A 320 -11.11 -4.57 -17.11
C VAL A 320 -10.72 -3.43 -18.05
N ALA A 321 -10.46 -3.74 -19.33
CA ALA A 321 -10.15 -2.74 -20.35
C ALA A 321 -10.71 -3.17 -21.71
N GLY A 322 -11.17 -2.19 -22.50
CA GLY A 322 -11.74 -2.42 -23.83
C GLY A 322 -13.04 -3.23 -23.82
N GLY A 323 -13.29 -3.89 -24.94
CA GLY A 323 -14.50 -4.66 -25.17
C GLY A 323 -14.58 -5.17 -26.60
N PRO A 324 -15.77 -5.62 -27.09
CA PRO A 324 -15.96 -6.06 -28.47
C PRO A 324 -15.61 -5.01 -29.52
N GLU A 325 -15.71 -3.71 -29.16
CA GLU A 325 -15.38 -2.55 -30.00
C GLU A 325 -13.92 -2.10 -29.86
N GLY A 326 -13.15 -2.69 -28.95
CA GLY A 326 -11.78 -2.28 -28.62
C GLY A 326 -11.71 -1.28 -27.47
N LEU A 327 -10.59 -0.55 -27.39
CA LEU A 327 -10.36 0.57 -26.47
C LEU A 327 -11.05 1.85 -27.01
N ASP A 328 -11.09 2.90 -26.19
CA ASP A 328 -11.72 4.18 -26.54
C ASP A 328 -11.09 4.87 -27.77
N ASP A 329 -9.82 4.58 -28.10
CA ASP A 329 -9.13 5.05 -29.30
C ASP A 329 -9.33 4.12 -30.53
N GLY A 330 -10.18 3.11 -30.41
CA GLY A 330 -10.44 2.14 -31.47
C GLY A 330 -9.37 1.04 -31.60
N THR A 331 -8.36 1.01 -30.73
CA THR A 331 -7.40 -0.11 -30.70
C THR A 331 -8.13 -1.41 -30.39
N PRO A 332 -8.04 -2.46 -31.26
CA PRO A 332 -8.79 -3.69 -31.10
C PRO A 332 -8.23 -4.54 -29.95
N LEU A 333 -8.66 -4.23 -28.74
CA LEU A 333 -8.19 -4.86 -27.51
C LEU A 333 -9.32 -5.04 -26.50
N ALA A 334 -9.39 -6.21 -25.88
CA ALA A 334 -10.17 -6.47 -24.68
C ALA A 334 -9.29 -7.28 -23.72
N LEU A 335 -9.27 -6.90 -22.44
CA LEU A 335 -8.45 -7.51 -21.42
C LEU A 335 -9.31 -8.00 -20.26
N SER A 336 -9.26 -9.29 -19.95
CA SER A 336 -9.83 -9.85 -18.74
C SER A 336 -8.76 -10.06 -17.67
N LEU A 337 -9.15 -9.83 -16.40
CA LEU A 337 -8.29 -10.02 -15.23
C LEU A 337 -8.64 -11.31 -14.51
N ARG A 338 -7.63 -12.16 -14.30
CA ARG A 338 -7.74 -13.35 -13.47
C ARG A 338 -6.95 -13.13 -12.17
N HIS A 339 -7.62 -13.25 -11.03
CA HIS A 339 -6.99 -13.06 -9.70
C HIS A 339 -7.55 -14.06 -8.69
N PRO A 340 -6.76 -14.44 -7.65
CA PRO A 340 -7.09 -15.53 -6.74
C PRO A 340 -8.47 -15.42 -6.08
N PRO A 341 -8.89 -14.28 -5.47
CA PRO A 341 -10.20 -14.21 -4.82
C PRO A 341 -11.38 -14.44 -5.78
N ARG A 342 -11.28 -13.97 -7.02
CA ARG A 342 -12.33 -14.19 -8.01
C ARG A 342 -12.43 -15.65 -8.45
N VAL A 343 -11.28 -16.34 -8.51
CA VAL A 343 -11.21 -17.76 -8.92
C VAL A 343 -11.68 -18.68 -7.81
N THR A 344 -11.33 -18.40 -6.56
CA THR A 344 -11.54 -19.31 -5.43
C THR A 344 -12.69 -18.91 -4.52
N SER A 345 -13.24 -17.72 -4.67
CA SER A 345 -14.18 -17.10 -3.73
C SER A 345 -13.62 -17.09 -2.29
N ASP A 346 -12.31 -16.87 -2.16
CA ASP A 346 -11.61 -16.88 -0.87
C ASP A 346 -10.61 -15.72 -0.82
N LEU A 347 -10.72 -14.89 0.22
CA LEU A 347 -9.88 -13.72 0.43
C LEU A 347 -8.92 -13.89 1.62
N GLY A 348 -8.95 -15.06 2.27
CA GLY A 348 -8.06 -15.39 3.38
C GLY A 348 -8.48 -14.85 4.74
N PHE A 349 -9.73 -14.38 4.90
CA PHE A 349 -10.22 -13.85 6.18
C PHE A 349 -10.23 -14.87 7.31
N SER A 350 -10.30 -16.17 6.99
CA SER A 350 -10.13 -17.24 7.99
C SER A 350 -8.78 -17.24 8.70
N ALA A 351 -7.78 -16.48 8.21
CA ALA A 351 -6.50 -16.30 8.89
C ALA A 351 -6.57 -15.32 10.08
N LEU A 352 -7.53 -14.37 10.06
CA LEU A 352 -7.51 -13.20 10.94
C LEU A 352 -7.75 -13.56 12.41
N LEU A 353 -8.78 -14.33 12.70
CA LEU A 353 -9.10 -14.73 14.07
C LEU A 353 -8.05 -15.67 14.68
N PRO A 354 -7.51 -16.69 13.96
CA PRO A 354 -6.36 -17.47 14.42
C PRO A 354 -5.09 -16.64 14.69
N LEU A 355 -4.83 -15.57 13.94
CA LEU A 355 -3.71 -14.67 14.22
C LEU A 355 -3.86 -13.98 15.57
N LEU A 356 -5.07 -13.48 15.91
CA LEU A 356 -5.31 -12.88 17.22
C LEU A 356 -5.12 -13.87 18.37
N ARG A 357 -5.46 -15.14 18.16
CA ARG A 357 -5.32 -16.24 19.12
C ARG A 357 -3.92 -16.85 19.19
N ALA A 358 -3.00 -16.44 18.32
CA ALA A 358 -1.68 -17.00 18.22
C ALA A 358 -0.87 -16.77 19.54
N ARG A 359 -0.16 -17.79 19.98
CA ARG A 359 0.72 -17.73 21.17
C ARG A 359 2.16 -18.06 20.85
N ARG A 360 2.42 -18.73 19.74
CA ARG A 360 3.74 -19.16 19.26
C ARG A 360 3.87 -18.92 17.78
N VAL A 361 5.07 -18.91 17.27
CA VAL A 361 5.39 -18.85 15.85
C VAL A 361 4.63 -19.91 15.03
N ALA A 362 4.50 -21.13 15.58
CA ALA A 362 3.78 -22.22 14.93
C ALA A 362 2.28 -21.93 14.72
N ASP A 363 1.67 -21.09 15.58
CA ASP A 363 0.27 -20.69 15.43
C ASP A 363 0.14 -19.66 14.31
N VAL A 364 1.05 -18.68 14.27
CA VAL A 364 1.14 -17.70 13.16
C VAL A 364 1.36 -18.43 11.85
N ASP A 365 2.27 -19.41 11.81
CA ASP A 365 2.57 -20.19 10.61
C ASP A 365 1.34 -20.93 10.07
N ARG A 366 0.54 -21.55 10.93
CA ARG A 366 -0.73 -22.19 10.56
C ARG A 366 -1.80 -21.17 10.11
N ALA A 367 -1.88 -20.03 10.78
CA ALA A 367 -2.83 -18.99 10.41
C ALA A 367 -2.55 -18.43 9.01
N VAL A 368 -1.28 -18.15 8.68
CA VAL A 368 -0.91 -17.60 7.37
C VAL A 368 -0.94 -18.64 6.22
N ASP A 369 -1.12 -19.95 6.51
CA ASP A 369 -1.47 -20.94 5.48
C ASP A 369 -2.88 -20.70 4.90
N LEU A 370 -3.75 -20.01 5.64
CA LEU A 370 -5.08 -19.58 5.20
C LEU A 370 -5.07 -18.24 4.45
N TRP A 371 -3.94 -17.54 4.42
CA TRP A 371 -3.81 -16.23 3.78
C TRP A 371 -3.88 -16.36 2.26
N VAL A 372 -4.56 -15.44 1.59
CA VAL A 372 -4.72 -15.46 0.13
C VAL A 372 -4.03 -14.27 -0.52
N GLU A 373 -4.46 -13.03 -0.20
CA GLU A 373 -3.85 -11.80 -0.73
C GLU A 373 -3.94 -10.63 0.27
N PRO A 374 -3.04 -9.66 0.13
CA PRO A 374 -1.89 -9.63 -0.78
C PRO A 374 -0.85 -10.69 -0.44
N VAL A 375 -0.02 -11.08 -1.40
CA VAL A 375 1.09 -12.01 -1.12
C VAL A 375 2.19 -11.27 -0.39
N ASN A 376 2.50 -11.73 0.82
CA ASN A 376 3.42 -11.04 1.73
C ASN A 376 4.59 -11.94 2.14
N VAL A 377 5.70 -11.31 2.50
CA VAL A 377 6.70 -11.95 3.36
C VAL A 377 6.29 -11.71 4.81
N VAL A 378 6.14 -12.78 5.57
CA VAL A 378 5.80 -12.76 6.99
C VAL A 378 7.06 -12.98 7.81
N GLN A 379 7.26 -12.14 8.81
CA GLN A 379 8.24 -12.31 9.88
C GLN A 379 7.47 -12.46 11.19
N ALA A 380 7.80 -13.48 11.98
CA ALA A 380 7.24 -13.64 13.32
C ALA A 380 8.30 -14.18 14.29
N ALA A 381 8.12 -13.85 15.56
CA ALA A 381 8.96 -14.35 16.64
C ALA A 381 8.15 -14.52 17.91
N ASP A 382 8.56 -15.45 18.78
CA ASP A 382 7.91 -15.68 20.06
C ASP A 382 8.89 -15.64 21.24
N THR A 383 8.33 -15.60 22.45
CA THR A 383 9.10 -15.56 23.72
C THR A 383 9.82 -16.87 24.02
N GLU A 384 9.59 -17.95 23.31
CA GLU A 384 10.33 -19.21 23.41
C GLU A 384 11.57 -19.24 22.50
N GLY A 385 11.82 -18.13 21.76
CA GLY A 385 12.94 -17.99 20.83
C GLY A 385 12.62 -18.53 19.43
N GLY A 386 11.37 -18.91 19.15
CA GLY A 386 10.91 -19.28 17.81
C GLY A 386 10.98 -18.09 16.86
N VAL A 387 11.36 -18.35 15.61
CA VAL A 387 11.41 -17.35 14.53
C VAL A 387 10.81 -17.91 13.24
N LEU A 388 10.12 -17.06 12.49
CA LEU A 388 9.52 -17.39 11.19
C LEU A 388 9.90 -16.31 10.17
N HIS A 389 10.31 -16.76 8.99
CA HIS A 389 10.51 -15.91 7.83
C HIS A 389 10.05 -16.68 6.57
N ARG A 390 8.87 -16.35 6.06
CA ARG A 390 8.27 -17.06 4.93
C ARG A 390 7.41 -16.14 4.05
N VAL A 391 7.09 -16.61 2.85
CA VAL A 391 6.03 -16.03 2.02
C VAL A 391 4.68 -16.61 2.43
N ALA A 392 3.63 -15.78 2.42
CA ALA A 392 2.24 -16.18 2.63
C ALA A 392 1.36 -15.59 1.53
N GLY A 393 0.34 -16.33 1.12
CA GLY A 393 -0.60 -15.97 0.06
C GLY A 393 -0.74 -17.06 -0.98
N ARG A 394 -1.43 -16.75 -2.09
CA ARG A 394 -1.65 -17.69 -3.19
C ARG A 394 -1.10 -17.16 -4.49
N VAL A 395 -0.09 -17.83 -5.04
CA VAL A 395 0.49 -17.55 -6.37
C VAL A 395 0.18 -18.74 -7.30
N PRO A 396 -0.47 -18.50 -8.45
CA PRO A 396 -0.86 -19.57 -9.35
C PRO A 396 0.35 -20.18 -10.09
N ARG A 397 0.35 -21.49 -10.27
CA ARG A 397 1.25 -22.18 -11.21
C ARG A 397 0.71 -22.05 -12.62
N ARG A 398 1.50 -21.47 -13.50
CA ARG A 398 1.14 -21.16 -14.88
C ARG A 398 2.38 -21.01 -15.75
N ALA A 399 2.22 -20.79 -17.05
CA ALA A 399 3.34 -20.48 -17.92
C ALA A 399 4.06 -19.20 -17.48
N GLU A 400 5.37 -19.15 -17.54
CA GLU A 400 6.20 -18.01 -17.11
C GLU A 400 5.79 -16.70 -17.80
N VAL A 401 5.40 -16.75 -19.07
CA VAL A 401 4.97 -15.58 -19.82
C VAL A 401 3.74 -14.90 -19.22
N ASN A 402 2.85 -15.64 -18.55
CA ASN A 402 1.68 -15.07 -17.85
C ASN A 402 2.11 -14.08 -16.75
N GLY A 403 3.22 -14.36 -16.06
CA GLY A 403 3.77 -13.45 -15.04
C GLY A 403 4.34 -12.17 -15.62
N THR A 404 4.80 -12.19 -16.85
CA THR A 404 5.54 -11.08 -17.45
C THR A 404 4.70 -10.20 -18.37
N ARG A 405 3.77 -10.76 -19.15
CA ARG A 405 3.09 -10.09 -20.26
C ARG A 405 1.60 -10.47 -20.37
N LEU A 406 0.94 -9.85 -21.33
CA LEU A 406 -0.42 -10.23 -21.76
C LEU A 406 -0.39 -11.55 -22.52
N VAL A 407 -1.30 -12.44 -22.20
CA VAL A 407 -1.40 -13.75 -22.87
C VAL A 407 -2.72 -13.89 -23.63
N PRO A 408 -2.73 -14.61 -24.78
CA PRO A 408 -3.94 -14.79 -25.57
C PRO A 408 -4.89 -15.80 -24.92
N ALA A 409 -6.14 -15.40 -24.69
CA ALA A 409 -7.17 -16.26 -24.10
C ALA A 409 -7.61 -17.43 -25.03
N TRP A 410 -7.37 -17.30 -26.33
CA TRP A 410 -7.72 -18.29 -27.37
C TRP A 410 -6.60 -19.30 -27.67
N GLU A 411 -5.51 -19.27 -26.92
CA GLU A 411 -4.42 -20.24 -27.02
C GLU A 411 -4.33 -21.05 -25.74
N ALA A 412 -4.07 -22.36 -25.88
CA ALA A 412 -3.88 -23.25 -24.74
C ALA A 412 -2.50 -23.06 -24.11
N GLY A 413 -2.35 -23.47 -22.86
CA GLY A 413 -1.08 -23.42 -22.12
C GLY A 413 -0.92 -22.23 -21.20
N HIS A 414 -1.92 -21.36 -21.12
CA HIS A 414 -1.94 -20.18 -20.23
C HIS A 414 -2.84 -20.36 -19.00
N GLU A 415 -3.43 -21.53 -18.83
CA GLU A 415 -4.33 -21.86 -17.73
C GLU A 415 -3.57 -21.99 -16.41
N TRP A 416 -4.27 -21.69 -15.30
CA TRP A 416 -3.75 -21.97 -13.97
C TRP A 416 -3.88 -23.46 -13.66
N THR A 417 -2.76 -24.09 -13.30
CA THR A 417 -2.68 -25.54 -13.03
C THR A 417 -2.62 -25.87 -11.53
N GLY A 418 -2.81 -24.90 -10.67
CA GLY A 418 -2.75 -25.02 -9.22
C GLY A 418 -1.99 -23.86 -8.59
N TRP A 419 -1.49 -24.07 -7.37
CA TRP A 419 -0.83 -23.05 -6.57
C TRP A 419 0.61 -23.43 -6.28
N HIS A 420 1.49 -22.43 -6.21
CA HIS A 420 2.85 -22.63 -5.71
C HIS A 420 2.85 -22.95 -4.21
N GLU A 421 3.77 -23.79 -3.78
CA GLU A 421 4.15 -23.87 -2.37
C GLU A 421 4.88 -22.58 -1.99
N MET A 422 4.50 -22.00 -0.85
CA MET A 422 5.07 -20.71 -0.44
C MET A 422 6.45 -20.89 0.17
N PRO A 423 7.46 -20.16 -0.34
CA PRO A 423 8.85 -20.28 0.12
C PRO A 423 9.04 -19.91 1.58
N ARG A 424 9.99 -20.57 2.23
CA ARG A 424 10.48 -20.30 3.57
C ARG A 424 11.96 -19.95 3.50
N ALA A 425 12.43 -19.08 4.40
CA ALA A 425 13.83 -18.71 4.51
C ALA A 425 14.30 -18.76 5.97
N GLY A 426 15.57 -19.05 6.17
CA GLY A 426 16.22 -18.94 7.47
C GLY A 426 16.70 -17.52 7.75
N LEU A 427 17.13 -17.29 9.00
CA LEU A 427 17.87 -16.09 9.37
C LEU A 427 19.36 -16.27 9.02
N VAL A 428 19.99 -15.18 8.58
CA VAL A 428 21.44 -15.12 8.35
C VAL A 428 22.07 -14.37 9.52
N ASP A 429 22.99 -15.00 10.23
CA ASP A 429 23.65 -14.44 11.42
C ASP A 429 22.64 -13.90 12.47
N GLY A 430 21.53 -14.60 12.64
CA GLY A 430 20.47 -14.23 13.58
C GLY A 430 19.60 -13.06 13.13
N VAL A 431 19.65 -12.68 11.84
CA VAL A 431 18.91 -11.55 11.29
C VAL A 431 18.16 -11.97 10.03
N ALA A 432 16.90 -11.51 9.85
CA ALA A 432 16.18 -11.52 8.59
C ALA A 432 15.82 -10.09 8.21
N VAL A 433 16.10 -9.70 6.95
CA VAL A 433 15.75 -8.38 6.42
C VAL A 433 14.98 -8.55 5.13
N MET A 434 13.83 -7.87 5.06
CA MET A 434 13.01 -7.81 3.86
C MET A 434 12.56 -6.36 3.61
N ALA A 435 13.03 -5.79 2.48
CA ALA A 435 12.70 -4.43 2.03
C ALA A 435 12.25 -4.47 0.55
N ASN A 436 11.44 -5.46 0.20
CA ASN A 436 10.87 -5.73 -1.13
C ASN A 436 11.89 -6.11 -2.21
N GLN A 437 13.15 -6.36 -1.84
CA GLN A 437 14.19 -6.88 -2.74
C GLN A 437 13.92 -8.35 -3.12
N ARG A 438 14.64 -8.85 -4.12
CA ARG A 438 14.67 -10.29 -4.42
C ARG A 438 15.17 -11.05 -3.18
N GLY A 439 14.25 -11.75 -2.53
CA GLY A 439 14.49 -12.51 -1.32
C GLY A 439 13.73 -13.83 -1.39
N PRO A 440 13.02 -14.26 -0.33
CA PRO A 440 12.26 -15.52 -0.35
C PRO A 440 11.29 -15.64 -1.52
N ALA A 441 10.70 -14.53 -1.98
CA ALA A 441 9.74 -14.49 -3.06
C ALA A 441 10.37 -14.37 -4.47
N ALA A 442 11.70 -14.47 -4.63
CA ALA A 442 12.40 -14.21 -5.89
C ALA A 442 11.87 -14.99 -7.09
N GLY A 443 11.41 -16.24 -6.89
CA GLY A 443 10.81 -17.08 -7.93
C GLY A 443 9.32 -16.81 -8.20
N LEU A 444 8.69 -15.90 -7.47
CA LEU A 444 7.25 -15.62 -7.53
C LEU A 444 6.90 -14.27 -8.15
N GLY A 445 7.89 -13.42 -8.45
CA GLY A 445 7.68 -12.06 -8.96
C GLY A 445 8.62 -11.69 -10.10
N VAL A 446 8.34 -10.55 -10.73
CA VAL A 446 9.10 -10.04 -11.88
C VAL A 446 9.86 -8.76 -11.50
N GLU A 447 9.15 -7.75 -11.00
CA GLU A 447 9.70 -6.47 -10.55
C GLU A 447 9.88 -6.49 -9.03
N PHE A 448 11.04 -6.04 -8.56
CA PHE A 448 11.40 -5.96 -7.15
C PHE A 448 12.07 -4.62 -6.87
N ALA A 449 11.99 -4.17 -5.62
CA ALA A 449 12.80 -3.05 -5.18
C ALA A 449 14.29 -3.38 -5.33
N PRO A 450 15.14 -2.40 -5.67
CA PRO A 450 16.59 -2.56 -5.60
C PRO A 450 17.04 -2.98 -4.18
N PRO A 451 18.19 -3.66 -4.04
CA PRO A 451 18.63 -4.18 -2.76
C PRO A 451 19.08 -3.10 -1.75
N HIS A 452 19.16 -1.85 -2.16
CA HIS A 452 19.77 -0.74 -1.41
C HIS A 452 19.27 -0.61 0.03
N ARG A 453 17.94 -0.61 0.25
CA ARG A 453 17.34 -0.50 1.59
C ARG A 453 17.68 -1.73 2.45
N ALA A 454 17.53 -2.93 1.90
CA ALA A 454 17.85 -4.17 2.60
C ALA A 454 19.33 -4.27 2.97
N ASP A 455 20.24 -3.92 2.05
CA ASP A 455 21.67 -3.97 2.29
C ASP A 455 22.10 -2.89 3.30
N ARG A 456 21.48 -1.71 3.25
CA ARG A 456 21.73 -0.65 4.23
C ARG A 456 21.26 -1.07 5.63
N ILE A 457 20.07 -1.67 5.78
CA ILE A 457 19.59 -2.19 7.06
C ILE A 457 20.55 -3.25 7.59
N ARG A 458 21.01 -4.20 6.75
CA ARG A 458 22.00 -5.21 7.16
C ARG A 458 23.32 -4.58 7.61
N ALA A 459 23.81 -3.58 6.87
CA ALA A 459 25.04 -2.87 7.23
C ALA A 459 24.91 -2.19 8.59
N LEU A 460 23.81 -1.46 8.83
CA LEU A 460 23.53 -0.82 10.11
C LEU A 460 23.45 -1.84 11.25
N LEU A 461 22.70 -2.93 11.04
CA LEU A 461 22.60 -4.02 12.03
C LEU A 461 23.93 -4.72 12.28
N GLY A 462 24.88 -4.63 11.35
CA GLY A 462 26.26 -5.12 11.51
C GLY A 462 27.14 -4.27 12.43
N GLU A 463 26.77 -3.01 12.70
CA GLU A 463 27.57 -2.08 13.50
C GLU A 463 27.62 -2.45 15.00
N LYS A 464 26.63 -3.18 15.50
CA LYS A 464 26.54 -3.66 16.88
C LYS A 464 26.34 -5.17 16.92
N ARG A 465 26.88 -5.80 17.95
CA ARG A 465 26.67 -7.23 18.21
C ARG A 465 25.27 -7.51 18.78
N ALA A 466 24.78 -6.65 19.65
CA ALA A 466 23.49 -6.79 20.32
C ALA A 466 22.73 -5.45 20.29
N TRP A 467 21.44 -5.54 20.08
CA TRP A 467 20.52 -4.42 19.87
C TRP A 467 19.41 -4.42 20.91
N SER A 468 18.86 -3.24 21.23
CA SER A 468 17.63 -3.06 21.99
C SER A 468 16.49 -2.55 21.10
N ALA A 469 15.26 -2.66 21.56
CA ALA A 469 14.11 -2.06 20.89
C ALA A 469 14.29 -0.52 20.73
N SER A 470 14.85 0.14 21.74
CA SER A 470 15.11 1.59 21.72
C SER A 470 16.18 2.04 20.72
N ASP A 471 16.97 1.13 20.15
CA ASP A 471 17.93 1.47 19.09
C ASP A 471 17.26 1.55 17.69
N MET A 472 16.10 0.90 17.50
CA MET A 472 15.48 0.71 16.19
C MET A 472 15.01 2.01 15.52
N PRO A 473 14.53 3.04 16.23
CA PRO A 473 14.15 4.31 15.60
C PRO A 473 15.26 4.95 14.76
N ALA A 474 16.53 4.78 15.15
CA ALA A 474 17.67 5.29 14.40
C ALA A 474 17.84 4.61 13.02
N LEU A 475 17.44 3.34 12.89
CA LEU A 475 17.46 2.63 11.61
C LEU A 475 16.36 3.15 10.68
N HIS A 476 15.14 3.37 11.20
CA HIS A 476 14.01 3.90 10.43
C HIS A 476 14.30 5.26 9.78
N THR A 477 15.22 6.04 10.34
CA THR A 477 15.51 7.41 9.91
C THR A 477 16.78 7.54 9.07
N ASP A 478 17.41 6.42 8.64
CA ASP A 478 18.61 6.49 7.81
C ASP A 478 18.30 7.01 6.39
N THR A 479 18.97 8.09 6.01
CA THR A 479 18.76 8.84 4.76
C THR A 479 19.80 8.55 3.69
N TYR A 480 20.66 7.53 3.87
CA TYR A 480 21.73 7.22 2.92
C TYR A 480 21.17 6.69 1.60
N LEU A 481 21.54 7.33 0.49
CA LEU A 481 21.11 7.02 -0.86
C LEU A 481 22.19 6.27 -1.64
N ALA A 482 22.18 4.93 -1.59
CA ALA A 482 23.14 4.10 -2.30
C ALA A 482 22.96 4.17 -3.82
N SER A 483 21.73 4.31 -4.32
CA SER A 483 21.40 4.40 -5.75
C SER A 483 21.94 5.65 -6.46
N ALA A 484 22.51 6.60 -5.70
CA ALA A 484 23.21 7.74 -6.27
C ALA A 484 24.54 7.35 -6.98
N ALA A 485 25.14 6.21 -6.62
CA ALA A 485 26.47 5.84 -7.07
C ALA A 485 26.66 5.86 -8.59
N PRO A 486 25.81 5.26 -9.44
CA PRO A 486 26.05 5.25 -10.88
C PRO A 486 26.07 6.64 -11.52
N LEU A 487 25.20 7.56 -11.06
CA LEU A 487 25.21 8.92 -11.55
C LEU A 487 26.49 9.66 -11.12
N LEU A 488 26.95 9.46 -9.89
CA LEU A 488 28.21 10.03 -9.40
C LEU A 488 29.42 9.47 -10.14
N ASP A 489 29.42 8.17 -10.50
CA ASP A 489 30.46 7.55 -11.31
C ASP A 489 30.53 8.18 -12.71
N HIS A 490 29.39 8.44 -13.34
CA HIS A 490 29.33 9.17 -14.60
C HIS A 490 29.85 10.60 -14.47
N LEU A 491 29.52 11.31 -13.37
CA LEU A 491 30.04 12.66 -13.10
C LEU A 491 31.55 12.67 -12.95
N ALA A 492 32.14 11.69 -12.25
CA ALA A 492 33.57 11.59 -12.02
C ALA A 492 34.36 11.41 -13.34
N ALA A 493 33.73 10.84 -14.36
CA ALA A 493 34.34 10.60 -15.68
C ALA A 493 34.17 11.76 -16.66
N LEU A 494 33.52 12.87 -16.28
CA LEU A 494 33.31 14.01 -17.16
C LEU A 494 34.52 14.96 -17.15
N ASP A 495 35.01 15.30 -18.36
CA ASP A 495 36.01 16.32 -18.61
C ASP A 495 35.40 17.52 -19.35
N ASP A 496 36.14 18.57 -19.58
CA ASP A 496 35.79 19.75 -20.41
C ASP A 496 34.44 20.39 -20.03
N LEU A 497 34.22 20.62 -18.74
CA LEU A 497 33.03 21.27 -18.18
C LEU A 497 33.25 22.78 -18.08
N THR A 498 32.15 23.55 -18.15
CA THR A 498 32.15 24.95 -17.72
C THR A 498 32.54 25.08 -16.24
N ALA A 499 33.08 26.21 -15.84
CA ALA A 499 33.53 26.41 -14.46
C ALA A 499 32.42 26.19 -13.44
N PRO A 500 31.14 26.65 -13.63
CA PRO A 500 30.04 26.35 -12.73
C PRO A 500 29.70 24.86 -12.67
N ALA A 501 29.70 24.16 -13.82
CA ALA A 501 29.43 22.72 -13.89
C ALA A 501 30.53 21.88 -13.22
N ALA A 502 31.79 22.26 -13.37
CA ALA A 502 32.91 21.63 -12.69
C ALA A 502 32.81 21.82 -11.16
N GLU A 503 32.45 23.02 -10.69
CA GLU A 503 32.24 23.27 -9.28
C GLU A 503 31.07 22.42 -8.72
N LEU A 504 29.94 22.35 -9.42
CA LEU A 504 28.80 21.53 -9.04
C LEU A 504 29.16 20.04 -8.97
N ARG A 505 29.86 19.52 -10.01
CA ARG A 505 30.39 18.14 -10.02
C ARG A 505 31.25 17.88 -8.78
N ASP A 506 32.20 18.74 -8.49
CA ASP A 506 33.14 18.54 -7.39
C ASP A 506 32.44 18.58 -6.02
N ARG A 507 31.40 19.39 -5.87
CA ARG A 507 30.53 19.40 -4.68
C ARG A 507 29.79 18.08 -4.53
N LEU A 508 29.14 17.57 -5.60
CA LEU A 508 28.40 16.34 -5.59
C LEU A 508 29.29 15.11 -5.35
N LEU A 509 30.52 15.09 -5.86
CA LEU A 509 31.49 14.01 -5.60
C LEU A 509 31.96 13.98 -4.13
N ARG A 510 31.92 15.10 -3.42
CA ARG A 510 32.22 15.17 -1.97
C ARG A 510 31.00 14.97 -1.07
N TRP A 511 29.79 14.90 -1.64
CA TRP A 511 28.56 14.74 -0.89
C TRP A 511 28.52 13.39 -0.16
N ASN A 512 28.00 13.40 1.09
CA ASN A 512 27.88 12.21 1.95
C ASN A 512 26.77 11.24 1.54
N ARG A 513 26.04 11.53 0.46
CA ARG A 513 24.90 10.78 -0.08
C ARG A 513 23.72 10.66 0.89
N ARG A 514 23.57 11.63 1.81
CA ARG A 514 22.41 11.68 2.70
C ARG A 514 21.37 12.66 2.18
N MET A 515 20.12 12.17 2.09
CA MET A 515 18.97 12.96 1.67
C MET A 515 18.31 13.62 2.90
N ASP A 516 19.11 14.37 3.67
CA ASP A 516 18.62 15.10 4.83
C ASP A 516 17.89 16.38 4.37
N ALA A 517 16.78 16.74 5.03
CA ALA A 517 15.95 17.89 4.65
C ALA A 517 16.72 19.21 4.58
N ASP A 518 17.75 19.38 5.42
CA ASP A 518 18.60 20.57 5.47
C ASP A 518 19.80 20.54 4.52
N SER A 519 20.02 19.41 3.80
CA SER A 519 21.15 19.22 2.88
C SER A 519 20.95 20.01 1.58
N ARG A 520 21.93 20.85 1.24
CA ARG A 520 21.99 21.56 -0.03
C ARG A 520 22.47 20.67 -1.16
N GLU A 521 23.40 19.78 -0.87
CA GLU A 521 23.94 18.83 -1.85
C GLU A 521 22.90 17.80 -2.27
N ALA A 522 22.02 17.37 -1.35
CA ALA A 522 20.87 16.53 -1.68
C ALA A 522 19.91 17.24 -2.66
N ALA A 523 19.59 18.52 -2.43
CA ALA A 523 18.78 19.30 -3.36
C ALA A 523 19.42 19.41 -4.76
N ARG A 524 20.73 19.67 -4.84
CA ARG A 524 21.48 19.75 -6.10
C ARG A 524 21.52 18.41 -6.82
N PHE A 525 21.74 17.32 -6.08
CA PHE A 525 21.68 15.96 -6.63
C PHE A 525 20.29 15.65 -7.18
N ALA A 526 19.24 15.95 -6.46
CA ALA A 526 17.85 15.74 -6.90
C ALA A 526 17.52 16.55 -8.16
N ALA A 527 17.97 17.80 -8.24
CA ALA A 527 17.83 18.63 -9.44
C ALA A 527 18.54 18.03 -10.65
N LEU A 528 19.80 17.59 -10.48
CA LEU A 528 20.58 16.93 -11.52
C LEU A 528 19.91 15.62 -11.98
N ARG A 529 19.53 14.76 -11.03
CA ARG A 529 18.83 13.51 -11.30
C ARG A 529 17.54 13.77 -12.10
N SER A 530 16.75 14.76 -11.67
CA SER A 530 15.51 15.12 -12.34
C SER A 530 15.73 15.69 -13.75
N ALA A 531 16.76 16.52 -13.96
CA ALA A 531 17.14 17.01 -15.28
C ALA A 531 17.54 15.87 -16.23
N LEU A 532 18.33 14.92 -15.72
CA LEU A 532 18.74 13.73 -16.50
C LEU A 532 17.54 12.84 -16.86
N VAL A 533 16.66 12.58 -15.91
CA VAL A 533 15.43 11.78 -16.14
C VAL A 533 14.56 12.41 -17.22
N ARG A 534 14.33 13.73 -17.18
CA ARG A 534 13.57 14.44 -18.22
C ARG A 534 14.26 14.35 -19.60
N ARG A 535 15.58 14.47 -19.67
CA ARG A 535 16.35 14.34 -20.92
C ARG A 535 16.27 12.93 -21.50
N LEU A 536 16.39 11.91 -20.65
CA LEU A 536 16.21 10.51 -21.06
C LEU A 536 14.78 10.27 -21.57
N ALA A 537 13.75 10.74 -20.86
CA ALA A 537 12.35 10.57 -21.28
C ALA A 537 12.03 11.27 -22.61
N ALA A 538 12.69 12.41 -22.89
CA ALA A 538 12.55 13.13 -24.13
C ALA A 538 13.45 12.58 -25.29
N HIS A 539 14.30 11.59 -25.01
CA HIS A 539 15.22 11.06 -26.01
C HIS A 539 14.47 10.31 -27.13
N PRO A 540 14.82 10.51 -28.42
CA PRO A 540 14.12 9.88 -29.56
C PRO A 540 14.01 8.35 -29.46
N ALA A 541 14.95 7.67 -28.82
CA ALA A 541 14.91 6.23 -28.59
C ALA A 541 13.68 5.77 -27.80
N PHE A 542 13.12 6.62 -26.96
CA PHE A 542 11.92 6.33 -26.16
C PHE A 542 10.64 6.98 -26.69
N ALA A 543 10.72 7.72 -27.83
CA ALA A 543 9.57 8.44 -28.39
C ALA A 543 8.36 7.53 -28.61
N ALA A 544 8.58 6.27 -28.97
CA ALA A 544 7.50 5.30 -29.15
C ALA A 544 6.71 5.00 -27.88
N LEU A 545 7.25 5.22 -26.68
CA LEU A 545 6.61 4.96 -25.39
C LEU A 545 5.90 6.18 -24.80
N THR A 546 5.97 7.34 -25.42
CA THR A 546 5.38 8.58 -24.88
C THR A 546 3.85 8.58 -24.93
N THR A 547 3.26 7.83 -25.85
CA THR A 547 1.80 7.74 -26.02
C THR A 547 1.39 6.27 -25.99
N PRO A 548 0.99 5.72 -24.84
CA PRO A 548 0.41 4.39 -24.76
C PRO A 548 -0.98 4.38 -25.44
N PRO A 549 -1.53 3.19 -25.75
CA PRO A 549 -2.95 3.04 -26.10
C PRO A 549 -3.87 3.62 -25.01
N ALA A 550 -5.13 3.92 -25.37
CA ALA A 550 -6.13 4.48 -24.45
C ALA A 550 -6.61 3.44 -23.41
N TYR A 551 -5.69 2.98 -22.60
CA TYR A 551 -6.03 2.17 -21.43
C TYR A 551 -6.84 2.98 -20.40
N PRO A 552 -7.67 2.33 -19.55
CA PRO A 552 -8.35 3.01 -18.47
C PRO A 552 -7.41 3.89 -17.63
N GLU A 553 -7.85 5.10 -17.30
CA GLU A 553 -7.03 6.11 -16.60
C GLU A 553 -6.43 5.61 -15.28
N VAL A 554 -7.14 4.73 -14.57
CA VAL A 554 -6.66 4.12 -13.33
C VAL A 554 -5.32 3.38 -13.49
N PHE A 555 -4.94 2.99 -14.72
CA PHE A 555 -3.67 2.30 -15.02
C PHE A 555 -2.54 3.25 -15.45
N LEU A 556 -2.84 4.52 -15.74
CA LEU A 556 -1.86 5.48 -16.25
C LEU A 556 -0.61 5.64 -15.37
N PRO A 557 -0.67 5.57 -14.02
CA PRO A 557 0.53 5.63 -13.19
C PRO A 557 1.59 4.58 -13.54
N TRP A 558 1.19 3.39 -14.01
CA TRP A 558 2.11 2.33 -14.43
C TRP A 558 2.64 2.51 -15.86
N LEU A 559 1.93 3.30 -16.67
CA LEU A 559 2.23 3.49 -18.11
C LEU A 559 3.00 4.79 -18.40
N ALA A 560 3.10 5.69 -17.44
CA ALA A 560 3.80 6.96 -17.61
C ALA A 560 5.31 6.74 -17.79
N LEU A 561 5.87 7.15 -18.93
CA LEU A 561 7.28 6.96 -19.28
C LEU A 561 8.22 7.65 -18.28
N LEU A 562 7.93 8.89 -17.91
CA LEU A 562 8.82 9.71 -17.07
C LEU A 562 9.08 9.06 -15.70
N PRO A 563 8.06 8.65 -14.91
CA PRO A 563 8.28 7.91 -13.67
C PRO A 563 8.99 6.58 -13.88
N ARG A 564 8.68 5.84 -14.95
CA ARG A 564 9.37 4.57 -15.27
C ARG A 564 10.87 4.76 -15.48
N ILE A 565 11.27 5.82 -16.18
CA ILE A 565 12.70 6.17 -16.32
C ILE A 565 13.28 6.61 -14.98
N GLY A 566 12.56 7.41 -14.21
CA GLY A 566 13.00 7.88 -12.91
C GLY A 566 13.38 6.75 -11.95
N PHE A 567 12.48 5.75 -11.80
CA PHE A 567 12.73 4.60 -10.93
C PHE A 567 13.73 3.59 -11.52
N ALA A 568 13.86 3.50 -12.85
CA ALA A 568 14.82 2.63 -13.51
C ALA A 568 16.19 3.30 -13.77
N LEU A 569 16.40 4.54 -13.35
CA LEU A 569 17.57 5.35 -13.73
C LEU A 569 18.90 4.62 -13.48
N GLU A 570 19.04 3.95 -12.35
CA GLU A 570 20.25 3.18 -12.02
C GLU A 570 20.51 2.07 -13.04
N HIS A 571 19.48 1.29 -13.42
CA HIS A 571 19.59 0.24 -14.43
C HIS A 571 19.96 0.82 -15.80
N LEU A 572 19.32 1.93 -16.18
CA LEU A 572 19.59 2.62 -17.44
C LEU A 572 21.01 3.17 -17.51
N LEU A 573 21.53 3.69 -16.41
CA LEU A 573 22.92 4.18 -16.32
C LEU A 573 23.97 3.06 -16.39
N ARG A 574 23.64 1.87 -15.84
CA ARG A 574 24.53 0.70 -15.83
C ARG A 574 24.43 -0.20 -17.04
N ALA A 575 23.36 -0.07 -17.84
CA ALA A 575 23.13 -0.96 -18.99
C ALA A 575 24.31 -0.91 -19.98
N GLU A 576 24.80 -2.07 -20.42
CA GLU A 576 25.86 -2.13 -21.44
C GLU A 576 25.42 -1.44 -22.74
N LYS A 577 24.18 -1.69 -23.14
CA LYS A 577 23.57 -1.11 -24.34
C LYS A 577 22.28 -0.40 -23.96
N LEU A 578 22.12 0.82 -24.45
CA LEU A 578 20.93 1.63 -24.21
C LEU A 578 20.51 2.34 -25.51
N TYR A 579 20.08 1.56 -26.52
CA TYR A 579 19.52 2.08 -27.79
C TYR A 579 20.35 3.17 -28.49
N GLY A 580 21.67 3.12 -28.35
CA GLY A 580 22.58 4.15 -28.92
C GLY A 580 22.58 5.48 -28.15
N ILE A 581 22.00 5.55 -26.98
CA ILE A 581 21.99 6.76 -26.14
C ILE A 581 23.41 7.05 -25.60
N ASP A 582 23.92 8.23 -25.88
CA ASP A 582 25.17 8.74 -25.31
C ASP A 582 24.93 9.27 -23.88
N ARG A 583 25.02 8.37 -22.88
CA ARG A 583 24.83 8.69 -21.47
C ARG A 583 25.78 9.77 -20.95
N PRO A 584 27.11 9.71 -21.21
CA PRO A 584 28.02 10.79 -20.83
C PRO A 584 27.60 12.16 -21.35
N ALA A 585 27.16 12.25 -22.61
CA ALA A 585 26.68 13.50 -23.19
C ALA A 585 25.39 13.99 -22.47
N LEU A 586 24.44 13.11 -22.18
CA LEU A 586 23.21 13.48 -21.45
C LEU A 586 23.50 13.92 -20.01
N VAL A 587 24.39 13.22 -19.30
CA VAL A 587 24.78 13.59 -17.93
C VAL A 587 25.48 14.95 -17.95
N ARG A 588 26.40 15.21 -18.91
CA ARG A 588 27.02 16.51 -19.10
C ARG A 588 25.97 17.62 -19.31
N GLN A 589 25.04 17.42 -20.25
CA GLN A 589 24.00 18.39 -20.55
C GLN A 589 23.11 18.67 -19.33
N ALA A 590 22.74 17.64 -18.55
CA ALA A 590 21.97 17.81 -17.32
C ALA A 590 22.76 18.59 -16.25
N LEU A 591 24.06 18.32 -16.12
CA LEU A 591 24.94 19.03 -15.19
C LEU A 591 25.11 20.51 -15.56
N GLU A 592 25.34 20.81 -16.83
CA GLU A 592 25.47 22.18 -17.36
C GLU A 592 24.14 22.95 -17.20
N GLU A 593 22.98 22.30 -17.45
CA GLU A 593 21.67 22.89 -17.24
C GLU A 593 21.47 23.33 -15.79
N VAL A 594 21.76 22.43 -14.84
CA VAL A 594 21.55 22.72 -13.40
C VAL A 594 22.55 23.76 -12.90
N ALA A 595 23.81 23.69 -13.35
CA ALA A 595 24.85 24.65 -12.99
C ALA A 595 24.58 26.06 -13.56
N GLY A 596 23.87 26.15 -14.69
CA GLY A 596 23.50 27.42 -15.33
C GLY A 596 22.24 28.08 -14.80
N GLN A 597 21.47 27.42 -13.91
CA GLN A 597 20.23 27.98 -13.34
C GLN A 597 20.53 29.15 -12.39
N GLN A 598 19.89 30.30 -12.63
CA GLN A 598 19.92 31.48 -11.78
C GLN A 598 18.48 31.95 -11.51
N PRO A 599 18.06 32.16 -10.26
CA PRO A 599 18.82 31.92 -9.02
C PRO A 599 19.15 30.45 -8.78
N GLU A 600 20.17 30.20 -7.96
CA GLU A 600 20.58 28.85 -7.59
C GLU A 600 19.36 28.02 -7.14
N PRO A 601 19.20 26.75 -7.61
CA PRO A 601 18.07 25.90 -7.23
C PRO A 601 17.90 25.77 -5.73
N ALA A 602 16.70 25.37 -5.29
CA ALA A 602 16.24 25.24 -3.92
C ALA A 602 17.37 25.10 -2.90
N ALA A 603 17.37 25.95 -1.89
CA ALA A 603 18.48 26.05 -0.98
C ALA A 603 18.76 24.71 -0.26
N ARG A 604 17.72 23.92 0.05
CA ARG A 604 17.78 22.67 0.81
C ARG A 604 16.80 21.64 0.25
N TRP A 605 17.05 20.35 0.50
CA TRP A 605 16.18 19.27 0.04
C TRP A 605 14.74 19.44 0.53
N GLY A 606 14.53 19.70 1.81
CA GLY A 606 13.21 19.90 2.40
C GLY A 606 12.44 21.15 1.93
N ASP A 607 13.06 22.04 1.14
CA ASP A 607 12.34 23.17 0.54
C ASP A 607 11.39 22.70 -0.58
N THR A 608 11.74 21.61 -1.28
CA THR A 608 10.93 20.99 -2.34
C THR A 608 10.40 19.62 -1.95
N HIS A 609 11.15 18.86 -1.13
CA HIS A 609 10.74 17.54 -0.65
C HIS A 609 9.83 17.67 0.56
N ARG A 610 8.54 17.61 0.30
CA ARG A 610 7.50 17.86 1.29
C ARG A 610 6.45 16.78 1.31
N LEU A 611 5.82 16.56 2.44
CA LEU A 611 4.70 15.63 2.60
C LEU A 611 3.52 16.10 1.74
N ALA A 612 2.99 15.19 0.92
CA ALA A 612 1.81 15.40 0.09
C ALA A 612 0.81 14.24 0.32
N PRO A 613 0.02 14.29 1.40
CA PRO A 613 -0.90 13.21 1.73
C PRO A 613 -2.06 13.16 0.73
N TRP A 614 -2.58 11.97 0.55
CA TRP A 614 -3.86 11.81 -0.12
C TRP A 614 -5.01 12.06 0.88
N ARG A 615 -6.00 12.83 0.44
CA ARG A 615 -7.26 13.07 1.13
C ARG A 615 -8.40 12.96 0.14
N ALA A 616 -9.55 12.42 0.56
CA ALA A 616 -10.74 12.39 -0.26
C ALA A 616 -11.28 13.80 -0.59
N LEU A 617 -11.11 14.73 0.36
CA LEU A 617 -11.43 16.14 0.17
C LEU A 617 -10.20 17.01 0.46
N PRO A 618 -9.89 18.02 -0.38
CA PRO A 618 -8.77 18.92 -0.14
C PRO A 618 -8.89 19.67 1.19
N ASP A 619 -7.77 19.83 1.91
CA ASP A 619 -7.64 20.70 3.05
C ASP A 619 -6.80 21.93 2.68
N PRO A 620 -7.41 23.12 2.58
CA PRO A 620 -6.70 24.36 2.24
C PRO A 620 -5.67 24.81 3.30
N SER A 621 -5.78 24.30 4.53
CA SER A 621 -4.90 24.65 5.65
C SER A 621 -3.61 23.82 5.70
N ASP A 622 -3.47 22.83 4.83
CA ASP A 622 -2.35 21.88 4.82
C ASP A 622 -1.01 22.60 4.56
N ARG A 623 -0.11 22.47 5.52
CA ARG A 623 1.23 23.09 5.51
C ARG A 623 2.32 22.10 5.11
N ALA A 624 2.06 21.14 4.26
CA ALA A 624 3.04 20.21 3.71
C ALA A 624 4.45 20.30 4.37
N PRO A 625 4.72 19.58 5.48
CA PRO A 625 5.98 19.69 6.20
C PRO A 625 7.15 19.19 5.35
N ALA A 626 8.36 19.75 5.59
CA ALA A 626 9.59 19.30 4.97
C ALA A 626 9.94 17.88 5.42
N LEU A 627 10.47 17.08 4.51
CA LEU A 627 10.87 15.70 4.78
C LEU A 627 12.34 15.46 4.44
N SER A 628 12.97 14.57 5.21
CA SER A 628 14.21 13.88 4.84
C SER A 628 13.88 12.54 4.16
N GLY A 629 14.88 11.91 3.53
CA GLY A 629 14.73 10.61 2.87
C GLY A 629 14.50 10.73 1.37
N ASP A 630 14.33 9.58 0.72
CA ASP A 630 13.99 9.43 -0.70
C ASP A 630 13.62 7.96 -0.96
N HIS A 631 13.24 7.61 -2.19
CA HIS A 631 12.72 6.29 -2.58
C HIS A 631 13.60 5.11 -2.16
N ASP A 632 14.93 5.19 -2.35
CA ASP A 632 15.88 4.12 -2.03
C ASP A 632 16.59 4.26 -0.68
N CYS A 633 16.23 5.26 0.13
CA CYS A 633 16.67 5.36 1.52
C CYS A 633 15.88 4.41 2.41
N VAL A 634 16.43 4.01 3.57
CA VAL A 634 15.66 3.29 4.59
C VAL A 634 14.48 4.15 5.03
N LEU A 635 14.73 5.45 5.29
CA LEU A 635 13.66 6.45 5.40
C LEU A 635 13.06 6.71 4.01
N CYS A 636 12.17 5.84 3.58
CA CYS A 636 11.59 5.83 2.24
C CYS A 636 10.42 6.81 2.12
N THR A 637 10.71 8.10 2.07
CA THR A 637 9.77 9.15 1.68
C THR A 637 9.92 9.37 0.17
N SER A 638 9.03 8.73 -0.62
CA SER A 638 9.28 8.55 -2.04
C SER A 638 8.89 9.77 -2.87
N ALA A 639 9.87 10.45 -3.45
CA ALA A 639 9.70 11.36 -4.58
C ALA A 639 9.64 10.60 -5.91
N VAL A 640 9.23 11.27 -6.99
CA VAL A 640 9.25 10.72 -8.36
C VAL A 640 10.23 11.53 -9.20
N PRO A 641 11.47 11.05 -9.39
CA PRO A 641 12.51 11.80 -10.09
C PRO A 641 12.06 12.28 -11.48
N GLY A 642 12.31 13.55 -11.78
CA GLY A 642 11.93 14.17 -13.03
C GLY A 642 10.50 14.73 -13.07
N TRP A 643 9.62 14.29 -12.18
CA TRP A 643 8.23 14.74 -12.11
C TRP A 643 7.96 15.62 -10.89
N THR A 644 8.20 15.11 -9.68
CA THR A 644 7.93 15.84 -8.45
C THR A 644 8.88 15.43 -7.32
N ASP A 645 9.26 16.41 -6.52
CA ASP A 645 9.97 16.16 -5.26
C ASP A 645 9.01 15.93 -4.08
N LEU A 646 7.69 16.13 -4.27
CA LEU A 646 6.71 15.87 -3.23
C LEU A 646 6.64 14.38 -2.90
N ALA A 647 6.55 14.05 -1.63
CA ALA A 647 6.42 12.67 -1.14
C ALA A 647 4.96 12.38 -0.80
N ALA A 648 4.29 11.66 -1.69
CA ALA A 648 2.95 11.11 -1.46
C ALA A 648 3.01 9.68 -0.86
N ARG A 649 4.18 9.03 -0.87
CA ARG A 649 4.41 7.69 -0.33
C ARG A 649 5.50 7.72 0.73
N GLY A 650 5.31 6.93 1.79
CA GLY A 650 6.28 6.83 2.86
C GLY A 650 5.84 5.88 3.96
N PRO A 651 6.49 5.92 5.13
CA PRO A 651 6.13 5.11 6.27
C PRO A 651 4.70 5.41 6.78
N ALA A 652 3.73 4.56 6.43
CA ALA A 652 2.35 4.67 6.91
C ALA A 652 2.17 4.28 8.38
N ALA A 653 3.18 3.67 8.97
CA ALA A 653 3.41 3.45 10.38
C ALA A 653 4.88 3.12 10.59
N ARG A 654 5.38 3.21 11.83
CA ARG A 654 6.62 2.57 12.28
C ARG A 654 6.31 1.76 13.51
N TYR A 655 6.90 0.59 13.64
CA TYR A 655 6.70 -0.29 14.78
C TYR A 655 8.01 -0.97 15.19
N VAL A 656 8.09 -1.27 16.48
CA VAL A 656 9.13 -2.09 17.09
C VAL A 656 8.45 -3.00 18.11
N TRP A 657 8.46 -4.31 17.86
CA TRP A 657 7.91 -5.32 18.77
C TRP A 657 9.03 -5.94 19.58
N ASP A 658 9.03 -5.74 20.90
CA ASP A 658 9.97 -6.34 21.84
C ASP A 658 9.35 -7.58 22.48
N LEU A 659 9.93 -8.75 22.23
CA LEU A 659 9.46 -10.03 22.77
C LEU A 659 9.93 -10.28 24.21
N ALA A 660 10.87 -9.49 24.75
CA ALA A 660 11.24 -9.56 26.16
C ALA A 660 10.16 -8.94 27.05
N ARG A 661 9.64 -7.79 26.64
CA ARG A 661 8.59 -7.06 27.35
C ARG A 661 7.76 -6.28 26.35
N ARG A 662 6.46 -6.63 26.25
CA ARG A 662 5.53 -5.98 25.30
C ARG A 662 5.42 -4.46 25.51
N GLU A 663 5.54 -3.98 26.74
CA GLU A 663 5.52 -2.56 27.12
C GLU A 663 6.77 -1.78 26.65
N ASP A 664 7.87 -2.45 26.31
CA ASP A 664 9.05 -1.83 25.70
C ASP A 664 8.92 -1.71 24.17
N SER A 665 7.82 -2.19 23.60
CA SER A 665 7.47 -2.01 22.18
C SER A 665 7.12 -0.54 21.89
N LEU A 666 7.38 -0.14 20.63
CA LEU A 666 7.23 1.24 20.18
C LEU A 666 6.43 1.30 18.88
N TRP A 667 5.66 2.35 18.69
CA TRP A 667 4.93 2.60 17.46
C TRP A 667 4.67 4.08 17.17
N VAL A 668 4.34 4.41 15.94
CA VAL A 668 3.86 5.74 15.53
C VAL A 668 3.12 5.63 14.20
N VAL A 669 2.10 6.45 14.01
CA VAL A 669 1.43 6.68 12.71
C VAL A 669 1.69 8.12 12.24
N PRO A 670 1.52 8.44 10.94
CA PRO A 670 1.84 9.77 10.41
C PRO A 670 1.04 10.91 11.04
N TYR A 671 -0.17 10.64 11.52
CA TYR A 671 -1.07 11.67 12.03
C TYR A 671 -1.48 11.41 13.48
N GLY A 672 -2.58 10.69 13.72
CA GLY A 672 -3.04 10.41 15.07
C GLY A 672 -4.15 9.36 15.11
N ALA A 673 -4.72 9.16 16.29
CA ALA A 673 -5.74 8.12 16.51
C ALA A 673 -7.10 8.51 15.90
N SER A 674 -7.47 9.80 15.92
CA SER A 674 -8.75 10.29 15.42
C SER A 674 -8.67 10.80 13.98
N GLY A 675 -9.71 10.52 13.18
CA GLY A 675 -9.92 11.11 11.87
C GLY A 675 -10.77 12.38 11.89
N LEU A 676 -11.17 12.86 13.07
CA LEU A 676 -11.98 14.08 13.22
C LEU A 676 -11.05 15.30 13.27
N PRO A 677 -11.18 16.28 12.35
CA PRO A 677 -10.22 17.40 12.24
C PRO A 677 -10.04 18.24 13.50
N ASP A 678 -11.10 18.43 14.29
CA ASP A 678 -11.06 19.24 15.52
C ASP A 678 -10.66 18.45 16.76
N HIS A 679 -10.42 17.14 16.64
CA HIS A 679 -10.06 16.29 17.76
C HIS A 679 -8.60 16.49 18.16
N PRO A 680 -8.24 16.56 19.47
CA PRO A 680 -6.86 16.74 19.93
C PRO A 680 -5.88 15.70 19.36
N HIS A 681 -6.35 14.46 19.15
CA HIS A 681 -5.55 13.35 18.61
C HIS A 681 -5.71 13.17 17.09
N HIS A 682 -6.03 14.23 16.34
CA HIS A 682 -6.09 14.18 14.89
C HIS A 682 -4.69 14.14 14.26
N HIS A 683 -3.81 15.06 14.66
CA HIS A 683 -2.45 15.19 14.10
C HIS A 683 -1.36 15.23 15.18
N ASP A 684 -1.61 14.80 16.40
CA ASP A 684 -0.67 14.92 17.53
C ASP A 684 0.56 14.02 17.42
N GLN A 685 0.50 12.92 16.64
CA GLN A 685 1.67 12.06 16.38
C GLN A 685 2.53 12.53 15.19
N LEU A 686 2.05 13.48 14.36
CA LEU A 686 2.81 13.98 13.21
C LEU A 686 4.20 14.55 13.60
N PRO A 687 4.36 15.34 14.69
CA PRO A 687 5.67 15.79 15.14
C PRO A 687 6.63 14.65 15.50
N LEU A 688 6.15 13.56 16.12
CA LEU A 688 6.98 12.37 16.41
C LEU A 688 7.39 11.68 15.11
N TRP A 689 6.43 11.44 14.23
CA TRP A 689 6.67 10.78 12.95
C TRP A 689 7.72 11.53 12.10
N LEU A 690 7.63 12.88 12.06
CA LEU A 690 8.58 13.73 11.33
C LEU A 690 10.00 13.66 11.91
N ARG A 691 10.14 13.56 13.24
CA ARG A 691 11.45 13.44 13.91
C ARG A 691 11.97 12.02 13.96
N GLY A 692 11.19 11.03 13.51
CA GLY A 692 11.54 9.61 13.60
C GLY A 692 11.43 9.04 15.01
N GLU A 693 10.73 9.72 15.89
CA GLU A 693 10.42 9.28 17.26
C GLU A 693 9.20 8.35 17.25
N LEU A 694 9.15 7.43 18.19
CA LEU A 694 8.03 6.51 18.37
C LEU A 694 7.50 6.63 19.81
N ALA A 695 6.17 6.54 19.93
CA ALA A 695 5.50 6.46 21.23
C ALA A 695 5.61 5.05 21.81
N PRO A 696 5.68 4.89 23.14
CA PRO A 696 5.62 3.57 23.79
C PRO A 696 4.24 2.92 23.63
N VAL A 697 4.22 1.60 23.55
CA VAL A 697 2.99 0.81 23.63
C VAL A 697 2.53 0.73 25.09
N VAL A 698 1.35 1.22 25.39
CA VAL A 698 0.79 1.14 26.75
C VAL A 698 0.08 -0.21 26.92
N THR A 699 0.50 -1.00 27.91
CA THR A 699 -0.09 -2.33 28.20
C THR A 699 -0.76 -2.41 29.57
N ASP A 700 -0.41 -1.52 30.49
CA ASP A 700 -1.02 -1.44 31.83
C ASP A 700 -2.35 -0.69 31.78
N TRP A 701 -3.45 -1.39 32.09
CA TRP A 701 -4.80 -0.82 32.13
C TRP A 701 -4.94 0.32 33.15
N ALA A 702 -4.11 0.36 34.20
CA ALA A 702 -4.15 1.42 35.22
C ALA A 702 -3.61 2.77 34.69
N GLN A 703 -2.89 2.77 33.57
CA GLN A 703 -2.38 3.98 32.92
C GLN A 703 -3.36 4.54 31.86
N LEU A 704 -4.48 3.87 31.63
CA LEU A 704 -5.46 4.24 30.63
C LEU A 704 -6.63 5.00 31.24
N THR A 705 -7.22 5.91 30.47
CA THR A 705 -8.45 6.60 30.84
C THR A 705 -9.64 5.82 30.27
N LYS A 706 -10.56 5.41 31.17
CA LYS A 706 -11.80 4.75 30.74
C LYS A 706 -12.76 5.80 30.17
N GLU A 707 -13.31 5.54 28.98
CA GLU A 707 -14.42 6.35 28.47
C GLU A 707 -15.68 6.10 29.32
N SER A 708 -16.41 7.17 29.62
CA SER A 708 -17.70 7.03 30.33
C SER A 708 -18.75 6.43 29.40
N ASP A 709 -19.64 5.58 29.96
CA ASP A 709 -20.70 4.90 29.20
C ASP A 709 -21.71 5.88 28.49
N HIS A 710 -21.48 7.19 28.57
CA HIS A 710 -22.32 8.26 28.01
C HIS A 710 -21.60 9.17 27.01
N ALA A 711 -20.43 8.77 26.46
CA ALA A 711 -19.70 9.57 25.46
C ALA A 711 -20.03 9.10 24.03
#